data_47f09890f711091392d4298d0f44cc5f
#
_entry.id   47f09890f711091392d4298d0f44cc5f
#
_cell.length_a   1.000
_cell.length_b   1.000
_cell.length_c   1.000
_cell.angle_alpha   90.00
_cell.angle_beta   90.00
_cell.angle_gamma   90.00
#
_symmetry.space_group_name_H-M   'P 1'
#
loop_
_entity.id
_entity.type
_entity.pdbx_description
1 polymer ?
#
loop_
_entity_poly.entity_id
_entity_poly.type
_entity_poly.pdbx_seq_one_letter_code
_entity_poly.pdbx_strand_id
1 'polypeptide(L)'
;MYSALHNHDYYSLLDGYGSPREMLDRAKEIGLKAYAITNHGNAYAFIYYDLIKKEYPDIKMIYGCELYECEDITIKNKESKYFHLICLVRNEQGRKDLNKVITKSNFEGFYFKPRCAIEDLKPYAENFVISSACLASKLARESDFKKCIEYVNEYKSIFPHFYLEMQSHSHQDQCLYNQKILELSKITNTPFIITTDSHAPRKEDLYYQDKLIQIGRRSTNNDKNAIENSEIYEGCYMQTEEEIHECMDGQIGYENVCIGLENTNKVADLIEEVNMPFQKPQLPTFPLPDGYKDNNEFLWHLIKQGWKDRGYDKLDKESQQIRKNRLNYEMSVIHSMGFDGYFLFVWDFIKAAENLGIEVGKGRGSAAGSLVCYCCHITDIDPIKYGLIFERFLNPERVGLPDIDTDVGDRDAIIKYLVDKYGEDRVCQIINYSYITPTVAITDVGKILGFPYNQMQKLSQKFTSDKWDECMKTNPKLIIDNPQYAELFDIAKHLSGRVKTVSIHAGGIGIVDTSVNDYMPMKIGTNGEHVIQADKHYIEDIGIVKFDLLGVATLNLVKEIKDDLHLNPWDYDINNPAFENDRQTYELLASGKTNGVFQVESAGMKDLLIRLKPKLEQLDFEVISVILALYRPDSMGALDEYVEMATGGSRPPSIHPDMDEILKDTNYCMIYQEQLLDIVKKFGGRTYGGADLFRKAIGKKIVELVKKESEILRNEIVDNGYSKEIANKIADELSSKGGYLFNKSHSYSYAVLCFETAWFKAHYPTYFFKALFNQNKDKAGAINKYILDAKYFKVSVKPPNINHSGMNFTVDNGQVLFGLSAISGIGESLSKQIIEERENNGTVSYTHLRAHET
;
A
#
# COMPACT_ATOMS: atom_id res chain seq x y z
N MET A 1 -9.77 -9.00 -40.63
CA MET A 1 -8.96 -8.41 -39.51
C MET A 1 -9.73 -7.23 -38.92
N TYR A 2 -9.99 -7.21 -37.61
CA TYR A 2 -10.82 -6.23 -36.92
C TYR A 2 -10.10 -5.60 -35.73
N SER A 3 -10.74 -4.66 -35.05
CA SER A 3 -10.25 -4.04 -33.81
C SER A 3 -11.14 -4.42 -32.65
N ALA A 4 -10.58 -4.94 -31.56
CA ALA A 4 -11.34 -5.31 -30.36
C ALA A 4 -11.58 -4.05 -29.49
N LEU A 5 -12.83 -3.58 -29.47
CA LEU A 5 -13.20 -2.30 -28.86
C LEU A 5 -13.92 -2.43 -27.51
N HIS A 6 -14.22 -3.65 -27.05
CA HIS A 6 -14.88 -3.93 -25.79
C HIS A 6 -14.24 -5.17 -25.14
N ASN A 7 -13.40 -4.96 -24.15
CA ASN A 7 -12.64 -6.05 -23.49
C ASN A 7 -12.43 -5.78 -22.00
N HIS A 8 -12.43 -6.86 -21.22
CA HIS A 8 -12.26 -6.88 -19.79
C HIS A 8 -11.11 -7.81 -19.40
N ASP A 9 -10.14 -7.29 -18.69
CA ASP A 9 -9.09 -8.07 -18.03
C ASP A 9 -9.40 -8.25 -16.54
N TYR A 10 -8.48 -8.83 -15.77
CA TYR A 10 -8.68 -9.09 -14.34
C TYR A 10 -8.84 -7.81 -13.48
N TYR A 11 -8.69 -6.60 -14.04
CA TYR A 11 -9.02 -5.35 -13.37
C TYR A 11 -10.52 -5.00 -13.46
N SER A 12 -11.29 -5.73 -14.25
CA SER A 12 -12.74 -5.92 -14.03
C SER A 12 -12.91 -6.96 -12.93
N LEU A 13 -12.79 -6.50 -11.66
CA LEU A 13 -12.55 -7.33 -10.48
C LEU A 13 -13.54 -8.48 -10.33
N LEU A 14 -13.02 -9.72 -10.27
CA LEU A 14 -13.79 -10.96 -10.11
C LEU A 14 -14.82 -11.18 -11.24
N ASP A 15 -14.55 -10.61 -12.41
CA ASP A 15 -15.36 -10.73 -13.62
C ASP A 15 -14.48 -11.03 -14.84
N GLY A 16 -13.56 -10.15 -15.21
CA GLY A 16 -12.55 -10.45 -16.24
C GLY A 16 -11.48 -11.40 -15.70
N TYR A 17 -11.05 -12.36 -16.56
CA TYR A 17 -10.09 -13.40 -16.18
C TYR A 17 -8.67 -13.12 -16.64
N GLY A 18 -8.48 -12.74 -17.91
CA GLY A 18 -7.14 -12.59 -18.49
C GLY A 18 -6.32 -11.50 -17.82
N SER A 19 -5.01 -11.71 -17.65
CA SER A 19 -4.08 -10.62 -17.36
C SER A 19 -3.92 -9.73 -18.60
N PRO A 20 -3.53 -8.44 -18.46
CA PRO A 20 -3.25 -7.58 -19.61
C PRO A 20 -2.32 -8.20 -20.64
N ARG A 21 -1.29 -8.95 -20.21
CA ARG A 21 -0.36 -9.65 -21.11
C ARG A 21 -1.03 -10.81 -21.85
N GLU A 22 -1.79 -11.66 -21.18
CA GLU A 22 -2.52 -12.77 -21.80
C GLU A 22 -3.54 -12.27 -22.83
N MET A 23 -4.22 -11.14 -22.55
CA MET A 23 -5.13 -10.49 -23.49
C MET A 23 -4.39 -9.99 -24.73
N LEU A 24 -3.25 -9.33 -24.58
CA LEU A 24 -2.46 -8.85 -25.72
C LEU A 24 -1.77 -9.97 -26.49
N ASP A 25 -1.32 -11.03 -25.83
CA ASP A 25 -0.78 -12.23 -26.50
C ASP A 25 -1.83 -12.85 -27.41
N ARG A 26 -3.07 -12.95 -26.94
CA ARG A 26 -4.20 -13.44 -27.76
C ARG A 26 -4.54 -12.46 -28.89
N ALA A 27 -4.58 -11.15 -28.63
CA ALA A 27 -4.82 -10.13 -29.64
C ALA A 27 -3.77 -10.21 -30.78
N LYS A 28 -2.50 -10.42 -30.42
CA LYS A 28 -1.41 -10.63 -31.39
C LYS A 28 -1.56 -11.93 -32.16
N GLU A 29 -1.90 -13.02 -31.49
CA GLU A 29 -2.12 -14.34 -32.09
C GLU A 29 -3.16 -14.30 -33.20
N ILE A 30 -4.29 -13.62 -32.98
CA ILE A 30 -5.40 -13.52 -33.97
C ILE A 30 -5.27 -12.31 -34.90
N GLY A 31 -4.20 -11.53 -34.78
CA GLY A 31 -3.84 -10.45 -35.70
C GLY A 31 -4.73 -9.21 -35.59
N LEU A 32 -5.16 -8.80 -34.38
CA LEU A 32 -5.92 -7.57 -34.19
C LEU A 32 -5.13 -6.32 -34.55
N LYS A 33 -5.79 -5.31 -35.11
CA LYS A 33 -5.21 -4.00 -35.41
C LYS A 33 -5.16 -3.09 -34.17
N ALA A 34 -6.19 -3.15 -33.35
CA ALA A 34 -6.27 -2.36 -32.13
C ALA A 34 -6.95 -3.17 -31.01
N TYR A 35 -6.63 -2.80 -29.78
CA TYR A 35 -7.18 -3.36 -28.55
C TYR A 35 -7.58 -2.24 -27.61
N ALA A 36 -8.85 -2.20 -27.23
CA ALA A 36 -9.38 -1.23 -26.27
C ALA A 36 -9.44 -1.84 -24.86
N ILE A 37 -9.03 -1.05 -23.89
CA ILE A 37 -9.08 -1.37 -22.46
C ILE A 37 -10.36 -0.74 -21.93
N THR A 38 -11.39 -1.55 -21.64
CA THR A 38 -12.72 -1.06 -21.26
C THR A 38 -13.22 -1.68 -19.96
N ASN A 39 -12.35 -1.82 -18.95
CA ASN A 39 -12.70 -2.36 -17.66
C ASN A 39 -13.86 -1.59 -17.00
N HIS A 40 -14.62 -2.27 -16.16
CA HIS A 40 -15.82 -1.75 -15.49
C HIS A 40 -15.53 -0.58 -14.54
N GLY A 41 -15.92 0.64 -14.91
CA GLY A 41 -15.93 1.84 -14.05
C GLY A 41 -14.56 2.24 -13.47
N ASN A 42 -13.45 1.82 -14.09
CA ASN A 42 -12.11 2.11 -13.59
C ASN A 42 -11.07 2.21 -14.70
N ALA A 43 -9.88 2.74 -14.35
CA ALA A 43 -8.70 2.85 -15.19
C ALA A 43 -7.50 2.07 -14.61
N TYR A 44 -7.70 1.06 -13.79
CA TYR A 44 -6.65 0.35 -13.05
C TYR A 44 -5.56 -0.24 -13.93
N ALA A 45 -5.90 -0.66 -15.14
CA ALA A 45 -4.99 -1.31 -16.07
C ALA A 45 -4.15 -0.35 -16.92
N PHE A 46 -4.50 0.94 -17.02
CA PHE A 46 -3.96 1.87 -18.02
C PHE A 46 -2.44 1.96 -18.01
N ILE A 47 -1.85 2.18 -16.84
CA ILE A 47 -0.39 2.30 -16.69
C ILE A 47 0.29 1.01 -17.12
N TYR A 48 -0.26 -0.15 -16.74
CA TYR A 48 0.33 -1.43 -17.04
C TYR A 48 0.33 -1.72 -18.55
N TYR A 49 -0.77 -1.46 -19.25
CA TYR A 49 -0.83 -1.61 -20.70
C TYR A 49 0.15 -0.66 -21.42
N ASP A 50 0.27 0.57 -20.94
CA ASP A 50 1.21 1.53 -21.54
C ASP A 50 2.68 1.11 -21.37
N LEU A 51 3.02 0.47 -20.28
CA LEU A 51 4.35 -0.08 -20.06
C LEU A 51 4.68 -1.23 -21.00
N ILE A 52 3.73 -2.14 -21.25
CA ILE A 52 3.97 -3.31 -22.08
C ILE A 52 3.69 -3.10 -23.57
N LYS A 53 3.00 -2.02 -23.98
CA LYS A 53 2.60 -1.80 -25.38
C LYS A 53 3.76 -1.86 -26.37
N LYS A 54 4.98 -1.50 -25.95
CA LYS A 54 6.18 -1.57 -26.79
C LYS A 54 6.56 -2.99 -27.23
N GLU A 55 6.06 -4.02 -26.52
CA GLU A 55 6.23 -5.43 -26.88
C GLU A 55 5.21 -5.88 -27.96
N TYR A 56 4.20 -5.02 -28.24
CA TYR A 56 3.12 -5.26 -29.20
C TYR A 56 2.99 -4.10 -30.19
N PRO A 57 4.05 -3.80 -31.00
CA PRO A 57 4.09 -2.59 -31.82
C PRO A 57 3.04 -2.57 -32.96
N ASP A 58 2.51 -3.74 -33.32
CA ASP A 58 1.51 -3.88 -34.40
C ASP A 58 0.07 -3.72 -33.90
N ILE A 59 -0.14 -3.56 -32.58
CA ILE A 59 -1.45 -3.41 -31.97
C ILE A 59 -1.57 -2.01 -31.39
N LYS A 60 -2.51 -1.23 -31.90
CA LYS A 60 -2.83 0.09 -31.36
C LYS A 60 -3.59 -0.06 -30.04
N MET A 61 -3.04 0.51 -28.94
CA MET A 61 -3.73 0.55 -27.65
C MET A 61 -4.74 1.68 -27.62
N ILE A 62 -5.96 1.39 -27.21
CA ILE A 62 -7.04 2.34 -27.02
C ILE A 62 -7.46 2.32 -25.55
N TYR A 63 -7.45 3.49 -24.92
CA TYR A 63 -7.88 3.64 -23.54
C TYR A 63 -9.37 3.97 -23.50
N GLY A 64 -10.09 3.37 -22.58
CA GLY A 64 -11.52 3.56 -22.41
C GLY A 64 -12.03 2.96 -21.11
N CYS A 65 -13.32 3.01 -20.93
CA CYS A 65 -13.98 2.46 -19.75
C CYS A 65 -15.40 2.04 -20.12
N GLU A 66 -15.86 0.91 -19.61
CA GLU A 66 -17.26 0.61 -19.56
C GLU A 66 -17.86 1.31 -18.34
N LEU A 67 -18.56 2.41 -18.60
CA LEU A 67 -19.17 3.26 -17.58
C LEU A 67 -20.52 2.69 -17.12
N TYR A 68 -20.92 3.04 -15.92
CA TYR A 68 -22.25 2.77 -15.37
C TYR A 68 -23.12 4.02 -15.52
N GLU A 69 -23.80 4.14 -16.65
CA GLU A 69 -24.72 5.23 -16.93
C GLU A 69 -25.96 5.16 -16.05
N CYS A 70 -26.43 6.28 -15.52
CA CYS A 70 -27.72 6.40 -14.85
C CYS A 70 -28.41 7.72 -15.24
N GLU A 71 -29.70 7.83 -14.96
CA GLU A 71 -30.47 9.06 -15.27
C GLU A 71 -30.06 10.22 -14.34
N ASP A 72 -29.85 9.93 -13.05
CA ASP A 72 -29.50 10.92 -12.03
C ASP A 72 -28.58 10.28 -10.98
N ILE A 73 -27.36 10.80 -10.85
CA ILE A 73 -26.35 10.32 -9.88
C ILE A 73 -26.73 10.61 -8.43
N THR A 74 -27.64 11.56 -8.19
CA THR A 74 -28.06 11.96 -6.83
C THR A 74 -29.04 10.97 -6.22
N ILE A 75 -29.76 10.21 -7.06
CA ILE A 75 -30.71 9.18 -6.60
C ILE A 75 -29.91 7.95 -6.13
N LYS A 76 -29.86 7.72 -4.81
CA LYS A 76 -29.13 6.61 -4.18
C LYS A 76 -30.08 5.69 -3.41
N ASN A 77 -31.03 5.09 -4.12
CA ASN A 77 -32.01 4.15 -3.57
C ASN A 77 -32.24 2.98 -4.55
N LYS A 78 -33.14 2.04 -4.20
CA LYS A 78 -33.43 0.83 -5.01
C LYS A 78 -34.07 1.13 -6.38
N GLU A 79 -34.58 2.32 -6.60
CA GLU A 79 -35.16 2.76 -7.88
C GLU A 79 -34.09 3.23 -8.86
N SER A 80 -32.89 3.56 -8.37
CA SER A 80 -31.76 3.97 -9.19
C SER A 80 -31.21 2.80 -9.99
N LYS A 81 -31.52 2.79 -11.28
CA LYS A 81 -30.98 1.84 -12.25
C LYS A 81 -29.69 2.38 -12.83
N TYR A 82 -28.81 1.50 -13.24
CA TYR A 82 -27.64 1.84 -14.04
C TYR A 82 -27.56 0.92 -15.26
N PHE A 83 -26.88 1.40 -16.30
CA PHE A 83 -26.74 0.76 -17.59
C PHE A 83 -25.26 0.82 -18.00
N HIS A 84 -24.83 -0.10 -18.84
CA HIS A 84 -23.48 -0.07 -19.38
C HIS A 84 -23.41 0.85 -20.61
N LEU A 85 -22.31 1.58 -20.72
CA LEU A 85 -22.00 2.49 -21.82
C LEU A 85 -20.49 2.45 -22.07
N ILE A 86 -20.05 2.15 -23.28
CA ILE A 86 -18.61 2.17 -23.62
C ILE A 86 -18.19 3.60 -23.96
N CYS A 87 -17.13 4.06 -23.31
CA CYS A 87 -16.48 5.34 -23.55
C CYS A 87 -15.02 5.11 -23.91
N LEU A 88 -14.64 5.36 -25.18
CA LEU A 88 -13.27 5.28 -25.66
C LEU A 88 -12.67 6.68 -25.75
N VAL A 89 -11.43 6.81 -25.30
CA VAL A 89 -10.66 8.06 -25.36
C VAL A 89 -10.18 8.29 -26.78
N ARG A 90 -10.50 9.47 -27.35
CA ARG A 90 -10.12 9.81 -28.70
C ARG A 90 -8.74 10.49 -28.80
N ASN A 91 -8.34 11.24 -27.79
CA ASN A 91 -7.09 12.00 -27.75
C ASN A 91 -6.59 12.20 -26.32
N GLU A 92 -5.45 12.85 -26.14
CA GLU A 92 -4.85 13.08 -24.81
C GLU A 92 -5.76 13.91 -23.88
N GLN A 93 -6.51 14.88 -24.43
CA GLN A 93 -7.48 15.63 -23.61
C GLN A 93 -8.61 14.72 -23.14
N GLY A 94 -9.07 13.80 -23.99
CA GLY A 94 -10.08 12.79 -23.62
C GLY A 94 -9.63 11.87 -22.50
N ARG A 95 -8.32 11.54 -22.40
CA ARG A 95 -7.80 10.78 -21.27
C ARG A 95 -8.01 11.52 -19.94
N LYS A 96 -7.67 12.80 -19.90
CA LYS A 96 -7.88 13.65 -18.73
C LYS A 96 -9.37 13.83 -18.40
N ASP A 97 -10.20 13.94 -19.43
CA ASP A 97 -11.63 14.13 -19.27
C ASP A 97 -12.30 12.82 -18.79
N LEU A 98 -11.87 11.65 -19.30
CA LEU A 98 -12.31 10.35 -18.77
C LEU A 98 -11.92 10.17 -17.30
N ASN A 99 -10.71 10.60 -16.92
CA ASN A 99 -10.28 10.57 -15.52
C ASN A 99 -11.22 11.38 -14.62
N LYS A 100 -11.64 12.58 -15.06
CA LYS A 100 -12.62 13.41 -14.34
C LYS A 100 -13.99 12.72 -14.23
N VAL A 101 -14.47 12.10 -15.30
CA VAL A 101 -15.75 11.36 -15.31
C VAL A 101 -15.68 10.18 -14.33
N ILE A 102 -14.63 9.36 -14.39
CA ILE A 102 -14.44 8.23 -13.46
C ILE A 102 -14.33 8.73 -12.01
N THR A 103 -13.60 9.82 -11.76
CA THR A 103 -13.50 10.41 -10.43
C THR A 103 -14.86 10.87 -9.93
N LYS A 104 -15.60 11.67 -10.73
CA LYS A 104 -16.94 12.14 -10.37
C LYS A 104 -17.91 10.99 -10.12
N SER A 105 -17.87 9.94 -10.94
CA SER A 105 -18.71 8.74 -10.76
C SER A 105 -18.46 8.05 -9.43
N ASN A 106 -17.20 8.06 -8.94
CA ASN A 106 -16.84 7.50 -7.64
C ASN A 106 -17.24 8.40 -6.48
N PHE A 107 -17.05 9.72 -6.57
CA PHE A 107 -17.26 10.63 -5.44
C PHE A 107 -18.72 11.02 -5.29
N GLU A 108 -19.37 11.40 -6.39
CA GLU A 108 -20.73 11.90 -6.37
C GLU A 108 -21.75 10.79 -6.72
N GLY A 109 -21.41 9.96 -7.72
CA GLY A 109 -22.31 8.95 -8.30
C GLY A 109 -22.30 7.59 -7.63
N PHE A 110 -21.43 7.32 -6.66
CA PHE A 110 -21.27 5.98 -6.09
C PHE A 110 -22.53 5.53 -5.33
N TYR A 111 -23.13 4.45 -5.83
CA TYR A 111 -24.16 3.65 -5.16
C TYR A 111 -24.10 2.22 -5.67
N PHE A 112 -23.47 1.32 -4.92
CA PHE A 112 -23.01 -0.03 -5.30
C PHE A 112 -22.00 -0.06 -6.46
N LYS A 113 -22.14 0.82 -7.45
CA LYS A 113 -21.24 1.02 -8.59
C LYS A 113 -20.95 2.52 -8.77
N PRO A 114 -19.80 2.88 -9.36
CA PRO A 114 -19.51 4.28 -9.70
C PRO A 114 -20.33 4.68 -10.94
N ARG A 115 -21.40 5.46 -10.74
CA ARG A 115 -22.35 5.84 -11.78
C ARG A 115 -22.10 7.25 -12.30
N CYS A 116 -22.33 7.47 -13.58
CA CYS A 116 -22.33 8.79 -14.20
C CYS A 116 -23.65 9.02 -14.95
N ALA A 117 -24.04 10.28 -15.09
CA ALA A 117 -25.13 10.66 -15.98
C ALA A 117 -24.56 11.07 -17.35
N ILE A 118 -25.40 11.06 -18.39
CA ILE A 118 -25.00 11.52 -19.72
C ILE A 118 -24.51 12.98 -19.69
N GLU A 119 -25.07 13.78 -18.80
CA GLU A 119 -24.71 15.18 -18.60
C GLU A 119 -23.25 15.35 -18.10
N ASP A 120 -22.68 14.33 -17.45
CA ASP A 120 -21.28 14.34 -17.00
C ASP A 120 -20.31 14.11 -18.17
N LEU A 121 -20.75 13.46 -19.25
CA LEU A 121 -19.98 13.20 -20.46
C LEU A 121 -20.10 14.31 -21.50
N LYS A 122 -21.26 14.96 -21.56
CA LYS A 122 -21.61 15.97 -22.54
C LYS A 122 -20.58 17.10 -22.73
N PRO A 123 -19.95 17.67 -21.66
CA PRO A 123 -18.93 18.70 -21.82
C PRO A 123 -17.69 18.25 -22.59
N TYR A 124 -17.47 16.92 -22.69
CA TYR A 124 -16.28 16.29 -23.27
C TYR A 124 -16.58 15.47 -24.53
N ALA A 125 -17.78 15.60 -25.08
CA ALA A 125 -18.32 14.73 -26.14
C ALA A 125 -17.41 14.62 -27.38
N GLU A 126 -16.71 15.71 -27.76
CA GLU A 126 -15.76 15.75 -28.88
C GLU A 126 -14.50 14.89 -28.64
N ASN A 127 -14.17 14.60 -27.38
CA ASN A 127 -12.96 13.87 -26.99
C ASN A 127 -13.20 12.37 -26.81
N PHE A 128 -14.45 11.90 -27.04
CA PHE A 128 -14.84 10.51 -26.83
C PHE A 128 -15.42 9.87 -28.11
N VAL A 129 -15.26 8.56 -28.19
CA VAL A 129 -16.09 7.70 -29.02
C VAL A 129 -16.96 6.87 -28.09
N ILE A 130 -18.26 6.91 -28.30
CA ILE A 130 -19.24 6.23 -27.43
C ILE A 130 -19.90 5.09 -28.18
N SER A 131 -20.07 3.92 -27.55
CA SER A 131 -20.94 2.86 -28.07
C SER A 131 -21.99 2.41 -27.06
N SER A 132 -23.06 1.81 -27.59
CA SER A 132 -24.24 1.44 -26.78
C SER A 132 -24.03 0.22 -25.85
N ALA A 133 -22.84 -0.33 -25.80
CA ALA A 133 -22.44 -1.47 -24.97
C ALA A 133 -23.30 -2.75 -25.13
N CYS A 134 -23.37 -3.58 -24.08
CA CYS A 134 -23.86 -4.95 -24.04
C CYS A 134 -25.35 -5.07 -23.66
N LEU A 135 -25.81 -6.31 -23.30
CA LEU A 135 -27.16 -6.58 -22.79
C LEU A 135 -27.52 -5.84 -21.49
N ALA A 136 -26.53 -5.27 -20.80
CA ALA A 136 -26.76 -4.41 -19.65
C ALA A 136 -27.00 -2.93 -20.01
N SER A 137 -27.02 -2.57 -21.28
CA SER A 137 -27.23 -1.22 -21.78
C SER A 137 -28.67 -0.72 -21.63
N LYS A 138 -28.85 0.60 -21.72
CA LYS A 138 -30.17 1.26 -21.72
C LYS A 138 -31.04 0.78 -22.88
N LEU A 139 -30.45 0.60 -24.06
CA LEU A 139 -31.15 0.12 -25.24
C LEU A 139 -31.60 -1.35 -25.12
N ALA A 140 -30.82 -2.19 -24.50
CA ALA A 140 -31.17 -3.60 -24.29
C ALA A 140 -32.34 -3.76 -23.30
N ARG A 141 -32.34 -2.95 -22.23
CA ARG A 141 -33.33 -3.04 -21.16
C ARG A 141 -34.63 -2.25 -21.41
N GLU A 142 -34.68 -1.43 -22.44
CA GLU A 142 -35.91 -0.73 -22.85
C GLU A 142 -36.72 -1.60 -23.82
N SER A 143 -37.96 -1.89 -23.47
CA SER A 143 -38.88 -2.68 -24.27
C SER A 143 -39.64 -1.87 -25.31
N ASP A 144 -39.80 -0.55 -25.10
CA ASP A 144 -40.45 0.34 -26.05
C ASP A 144 -39.46 0.77 -27.15
N PHE A 145 -39.68 0.24 -28.36
CA PHE A 145 -38.82 0.51 -29.49
C PHE A 145 -38.79 2.00 -29.90
N LYS A 146 -39.89 2.74 -29.71
CA LYS A 146 -39.92 4.20 -29.96
C LYS A 146 -38.99 4.96 -29.02
N LYS A 147 -38.98 4.58 -27.74
CA LYS A 147 -38.05 5.16 -26.79
C LYS A 147 -36.60 4.83 -27.12
N CYS A 148 -36.35 3.62 -27.66
CA CYS A 148 -34.99 3.28 -28.13
C CYS A 148 -34.58 4.24 -29.27
N ILE A 149 -35.45 4.58 -30.22
CA ILE A 149 -35.16 5.56 -31.27
C ILE A 149 -34.89 6.95 -30.67
N GLU A 150 -35.65 7.36 -29.66
CA GLU A 150 -35.44 8.63 -28.95
C GLU A 150 -34.07 8.67 -28.29
N TYR A 151 -33.69 7.62 -27.57
CA TYR A 151 -32.35 7.51 -26.92
C TYR A 151 -31.21 7.55 -27.96
N VAL A 152 -31.32 6.79 -29.07
CA VAL A 152 -30.29 6.82 -30.12
C VAL A 152 -30.13 8.22 -30.70
N ASN A 153 -31.25 8.94 -30.96
CA ASN A 153 -31.20 10.30 -31.48
C ASN A 153 -30.65 11.30 -30.46
N GLU A 154 -30.94 11.12 -29.19
CA GLU A 154 -30.36 11.89 -28.09
C GLU A 154 -28.84 11.73 -28.07
N TYR A 155 -28.34 10.49 -28.02
CA TYR A 155 -26.88 10.23 -28.00
C TYR A 155 -26.19 10.80 -29.24
N LYS A 156 -26.76 10.61 -30.43
CA LYS A 156 -26.23 11.23 -31.67
C LYS A 156 -26.17 12.73 -31.62
N SER A 157 -27.13 13.37 -30.95
CA SER A 157 -27.14 14.83 -30.82
C SER A 157 -26.05 15.36 -29.85
N ILE A 158 -25.61 14.52 -28.93
CA ILE A 158 -24.60 14.85 -27.92
C ILE A 158 -23.21 14.45 -28.40
N PHE A 159 -23.07 13.22 -28.91
CA PHE A 159 -21.78 12.63 -29.27
C PHE A 159 -21.59 12.56 -30.78
N PRO A 160 -20.64 13.32 -31.35
CA PRO A 160 -20.32 13.26 -32.78
C PRO A 160 -19.89 11.87 -33.27
N HIS A 161 -19.30 11.08 -32.37
CA HIS A 161 -18.78 9.73 -32.62
C HIS A 161 -19.56 8.70 -31.80
N PHE A 162 -20.81 8.53 -32.08
CA PHE A 162 -21.70 7.54 -31.46
C PHE A 162 -21.92 6.34 -32.37
N TYR A 163 -21.79 5.14 -31.83
CA TYR A 163 -21.97 3.86 -32.50
C TYR A 163 -22.96 2.97 -31.74
N LEU A 164 -23.78 2.24 -32.44
CA LEU A 164 -24.52 1.13 -31.88
C LEU A 164 -23.64 -0.09 -31.80
N GLU A 165 -23.79 -0.92 -30.77
CA GLU A 165 -22.95 -2.10 -30.56
C GLU A 165 -23.75 -3.39 -30.62
N MET A 166 -23.30 -4.35 -31.42
CA MET A 166 -23.73 -5.72 -31.48
C MET A 166 -22.62 -6.61 -30.93
N GLN A 167 -22.97 -7.75 -30.35
CA GLN A 167 -21.99 -8.65 -29.79
C GLN A 167 -22.08 -10.04 -30.42
N SER A 168 -20.91 -10.65 -30.68
CA SER A 168 -20.79 -12.00 -31.20
C SER A 168 -21.07 -13.03 -30.11
N HIS A 169 -22.34 -13.45 -30.00
CA HIS A 169 -22.81 -14.33 -28.95
C HIS A 169 -24.01 -15.15 -29.46
N SER A 170 -24.08 -16.44 -29.07
CA SER A 170 -25.13 -17.38 -29.50
C SER A 170 -26.34 -17.38 -28.56
N HIS A 171 -26.31 -16.74 -27.41
CA HIS A 171 -27.44 -16.69 -26.49
C HIS A 171 -28.65 -15.98 -27.13
N GLN A 172 -29.82 -16.54 -26.92
CA GLN A 172 -31.05 -16.07 -27.61
C GLN A 172 -31.32 -14.59 -27.37
N ASP A 173 -31.16 -14.08 -26.14
CA ASP A 173 -31.41 -12.66 -25.84
C ASP A 173 -30.44 -11.75 -26.59
N GLN A 174 -29.18 -12.17 -26.76
CA GLN A 174 -28.20 -11.42 -27.53
C GLN A 174 -28.54 -11.44 -29.03
N CYS A 175 -28.97 -12.55 -29.57
CA CYS A 175 -29.40 -12.64 -30.96
C CYS A 175 -30.56 -11.70 -31.24
N LEU A 176 -31.58 -11.64 -30.37
CA LEU A 176 -32.71 -10.72 -30.45
C LEU A 176 -32.26 -9.25 -30.32
N TYR A 177 -31.33 -8.98 -29.44
CA TYR A 177 -30.76 -7.65 -29.28
C TYR A 177 -29.95 -7.21 -30.51
N ASN A 178 -29.12 -8.07 -31.09
CA ASN A 178 -28.41 -7.79 -32.34
C ASN A 178 -29.36 -7.40 -33.47
N GLN A 179 -30.48 -8.12 -33.62
CA GLN A 179 -31.51 -7.78 -34.63
C GLN A 179 -32.16 -6.41 -34.36
N LYS A 180 -32.47 -6.13 -33.08
CA LYS A 180 -33.00 -4.82 -32.64
C LYS A 180 -32.02 -3.68 -32.97
N ILE A 181 -30.72 -3.87 -32.70
CA ILE A 181 -29.67 -2.89 -33.02
C ILE A 181 -29.56 -2.67 -34.52
N LEU A 182 -29.64 -3.72 -35.35
CA LEU A 182 -29.60 -3.60 -36.79
C LEU A 182 -30.78 -2.78 -37.32
N GLU A 183 -31.98 -2.99 -36.76
CA GLU A 183 -33.20 -2.21 -37.13
C GLU A 183 -33.06 -0.75 -36.67
N LEU A 184 -32.61 -0.48 -35.47
CA LEU A 184 -32.35 0.87 -34.96
C LEU A 184 -31.31 1.60 -35.83
N SER A 185 -30.21 0.92 -36.22
CA SER A 185 -29.22 1.46 -37.15
C SER A 185 -29.81 1.94 -38.44
N LYS A 186 -30.67 1.12 -39.07
CA LYS A 186 -31.35 1.47 -40.34
C LYS A 186 -32.30 2.67 -40.20
N ILE A 187 -33.12 2.70 -39.13
CA ILE A 187 -34.12 3.76 -38.93
C ILE A 187 -33.46 5.09 -38.56
N THR A 188 -32.45 5.04 -37.70
CA THR A 188 -31.81 6.27 -37.19
C THR A 188 -30.61 6.71 -38.02
N ASN A 189 -30.20 5.90 -39.03
CA ASN A 189 -28.99 6.12 -39.81
C ASN A 189 -27.74 6.28 -38.89
N THR A 190 -27.63 5.40 -37.88
CA THR A 190 -26.51 5.38 -36.94
C THR A 190 -25.58 4.20 -37.25
N PRO A 191 -24.26 4.38 -37.41
CA PRO A 191 -23.35 3.29 -37.67
C PRO A 191 -23.30 2.31 -36.47
N PHE A 192 -22.99 1.04 -36.75
CA PHE A 192 -22.82 0.02 -35.71
C PHE A 192 -21.44 -0.64 -35.81
N ILE A 193 -21.02 -1.19 -34.71
CA ILE A 193 -19.79 -2.00 -34.55
C ILE A 193 -20.18 -3.39 -34.05
N ILE A 194 -19.27 -4.35 -34.25
CA ILE A 194 -19.38 -5.70 -33.67
C ILE A 194 -18.21 -5.91 -32.75
N THR A 195 -18.51 -6.32 -31.51
CA THR A 195 -17.52 -6.64 -30.47
C THR A 195 -17.75 -8.05 -29.92
N THR A 196 -16.85 -8.50 -29.03
CA THR A 196 -16.96 -9.81 -28.38
C THR A 196 -17.17 -9.68 -26.87
N ASP A 197 -17.13 -8.47 -26.32
CA ASP A 197 -17.22 -8.24 -24.87
C ASP A 197 -16.32 -9.22 -24.09
N SER A 198 -15.05 -9.28 -24.50
CA SER A 198 -14.14 -10.34 -24.08
C SER A 198 -13.79 -10.23 -22.63
N HIS A 199 -14.15 -11.23 -21.80
CA HIS A 199 -13.79 -11.36 -20.41
C HIS A 199 -12.68 -12.40 -20.17
N ALA A 200 -12.31 -13.14 -21.22
CA ALA A 200 -11.25 -14.12 -21.22
C ALA A 200 -10.47 -14.09 -22.56
N PRO A 201 -9.18 -14.45 -22.56
CA PRO A 201 -8.39 -14.52 -23.79
C PRO A 201 -8.93 -15.57 -24.79
N ARG A 202 -9.27 -16.76 -24.32
CA ARG A 202 -9.68 -17.91 -25.13
C ARG A 202 -10.95 -18.55 -24.60
N LYS A 203 -11.60 -19.38 -25.44
CA LYS A 203 -12.83 -20.07 -25.10
C LYS A 203 -12.66 -21.02 -23.89
N GLU A 204 -11.55 -21.74 -23.82
CA GLU A 204 -11.23 -22.63 -22.71
C GLU A 204 -11.04 -21.89 -21.38
N ASP A 205 -10.64 -20.62 -21.40
CA ASP A 205 -10.43 -19.79 -20.22
C ASP A 205 -11.74 -19.38 -19.54
N LEU A 206 -12.88 -19.44 -20.25
CA LEU A 206 -14.20 -19.15 -19.71
C LEU A 206 -14.57 -20.07 -18.53
N TYR A 207 -14.04 -21.30 -18.52
CA TYR A 207 -14.20 -22.20 -17.38
C TYR A 207 -13.62 -21.61 -16.08
N TYR A 208 -12.43 -21.01 -16.16
CA TYR A 208 -11.78 -20.38 -15.01
C TYR A 208 -12.40 -19.03 -14.65
N GLN A 209 -12.88 -18.30 -15.66
CA GLN A 209 -13.65 -17.06 -15.45
C GLN A 209 -14.94 -17.35 -14.67
N ASP A 210 -15.70 -18.40 -15.02
CA ASP A 210 -16.88 -18.82 -14.27
C ASP A 210 -16.56 -19.11 -12.79
N LYS A 211 -15.42 -19.81 -12.52
CA LYS A 211 -14.97 -20.04 -11.13
C LYS A 211 -14.60 -18.74 -10.41
N LEU A 212 -14.02 -17.78 -11.11
CA LEU A 212 -13.70 -16.46 -10.55
C LEU A 212 -14.98 -15.70 -10.19
N ILE A 213 -16.00 -15.71 -11.06
CA ILE A 213 -17.31 -15.09 -10.80
C ILE A 213 -18.00 -15.77 -9.61
N GLN A 214 -17.96 -17.11 -9.51
CA GLN A 214 -18.52 -17.83 -8.37
C GLN A 214 -17.86 -17.42 -7.05
N ILE A 215 -16.53 -17.23 -7.04
CA ILE A 215 -15.81 -16.70 -5.86
C ILE A 215 -16.32 -15.28 -5.52
N GLY A 216 -16.47 -14.42 -6.51
CA GLY A 216 -16.99 -13.06 -6.34
C GLY A 216 -18.39 -13.01 -5.75
N ARG A 217 -19.28 -13.87 -6.21
CA ARG A 217 -20.67 -13.99 -5.72
C ARG A 217 -20.78 -14.84 -4.46
N ARG A 218 -19.69 -15.47 -4.01
CA ARG A 218 -19.67 -16.44 -2.90
C ARG A 218 -20.67 -17.60 -3.12
N SER A 219 -20.93 -17.97 -4.38
CA SER A 219 -21.80 -19.05 -4.78
C SER A 219 -21.07 -20.40 -4.78
N THR A 220 -21.78 -21.50 -4.96
CA THR A 220 -21.23 -22.84 -5.09
C THR A 220 -21.55 -23.41 -6.46
N ASN A 221 -20.86 -24.48 -6.88
CA ASN A 221 -21.14 -25.18 -8.16
C ASN A 221 -22.60 -25.69 -8.31
N ASN A 222 -23.34 -25.84 -7.21
CA ASN A 222 -24.74 -26.26 -7.22
C ASN A 222 -25.73 -25.08 -7.21
N ASP A 223 -25.23 -23.84 -7.28
CA ASP A 223 -26.07 -22.64 -7.34
C ASP A 223 -26.62 -22.49 -8.75
N LYS A 224 -27.95 -22.63 -8.93
CA LYS A 224 -28.62 -22.47 -10.22
C LYS A 224 -28.37 -21.12 -10.88
N ASN A 225 -28.32 -20.04 -10.07
CA ASN A 225 -28.05 -18.70 -10.58
C ASN A 225 -26.61 -18.57 -11.12
N ALA A 226 -25.64 -19.30 -10.58
CA ALA A 226 -24.28 -19.33 -11.10
C ALA A 226 -24.22 -20.05 -12.45
N ILE A 227 -24.96 -21.15 -12.61
CA ILE A 227 -25.03 -21.91 -13.87
C ILE A 227 -25.72 -21.09 -14.97
N GLU A 228 -26.85 -20.46 -14.67
CA GLU A 228 -27.57 -19.58 -15.62
C GLU A 228 -26.71 -18.41 -16.10
N ASN A 229 -25.83 -17.88 -15.21
CA ASN A 229 -24.94 -16.78 -15.58
C ASN A 229 -23.72 -17.25 -16.39
N SER A 230 -23.25 -18.51 -16.25
CA SER A 230 -22.15 -19.01 -17.07
C SER A 230 -22.57 -19.18 -18.54
N GLU A 231 -23.84 -19.51 -18.81
CA GLU A 231 -24.39 -19.54 -20.16
C GLU A 231 -24.37 -18.17 -20.85
N ILE A 232 -24.57 -17.08 -20.09
CA ILE A 232 -24.51 -15.69 -20.60
C ILE A 232 -23.11 -15.33 -21.06
N TYR A 233 -22.07 -15.85 -20.44
CA TYR A 233 -20.67 -15.57 -20.78
C TYR A 233 -20.08 -16.50 -21.84
N GLU A 234 -20.81 -17.44 -22.39
CA GLU A 234 -20.28 -18.45 -23.34
C GLU A 234 -19.57 -17.86 -24.56
N GLY A 235 -20.00 -16.69 -25.05
CA GLY A 235 -19.39 -15.96 -26.15
C GLY A 235 -18.35 -14.92 -25.77
N CYS A 236 -18.16 -14.63 -24.47
CA CYS A 236 -17.36 -13.50 -23.98
C CYS A 236 -15.85 -13.82 -23.91
N TYR A 237 -15.28 -14.27 -25.02
CA TYR A 237 -13.84 -14.45 -25.19
C TYR A 237 -13.35 -13.74 -26.47
N MET A 238 -12.05 -13.54 -26.61
CA MET A 238 -11.48 -12.86 -27.76
C MET A 238 -11.48 -13.81 -28.98
N GLN A 239 -12.51 -13.65 -29.81
CA GLN A 239 -12.82 -14.51 -30.96
C GLN A 239 -11.98 -14.13 -32.19
N THR A 240 -11.72 -15.09 -33.06
CA THR A 240 -11.22 -14.84 -34.41
C THR A 240 -12.33 -14.25 -35.30
N GLU A 241 -11.96 -13.65 -36.44
CA GLU A 241 -12.93 -13.14 -37.42
C GLU A 241 -13.85 -14.28 -37.96
N GLU A 242 -13.28 -15.47 -38.15
CA GLU A 242 -14.01 -16.66 -38.56
C GLU A 242 -15.05 -17.09 -37.53
N GLU A 243 -14.69 -17.12 -36.23
CA GLU A 243 -15.62 -17.46 -35.14
C GLU A 243 -16.75 -16.42 -35.06
N ILE A 244 -16.48 -15.14 -35.30
CA ILE A 244 -17.51 -14.08 -35.33
C ILE A 244 -18.46 -14.33 -36.51
N HIS A 245 -17.98 -14.64 -37.70
CA HIS A 245 -18.80 -14.97 -38.85
C HIS A 245 -19.63 -16.22 -38.61
N GLU A 246 -19.04 -17.30 -38.09
CA GLU A 246 -19.75 -18.52 -37.73
C GLU A 246 -20.91 -18.25 -36.73
N CYS A 247 -20.70 -17.35 -35.79
CA CYS A 247 -21.70 -16.97 -34.81
C CYS A 247 -22.78 -16.05 -35.38
N MET A 248 -22.42 -15.03 -36.17
CA MET A 248 -23.30 -13.89 -36.47
C MET A 248 -23.90 -13.87 -37.88
N ASP A 249 -23.31 -14.56 -38.86
CA ASP A 249 -23.85 -14.54 -40.24
C ASP A 249 -25.30 -15.01 -40.33
N GLY A 250 -25.68 -16.01 -39.56
CA GLY A 250 -27.05 -16.50 -39.46
C GLY A 250 -28.00 -15.56 -38.71
N GLN A 251 -27.48 -14.61 -37.89
CA GLN A 251 -28.28 -13.71 -37.08
C GLN A 251 -28.63 -12.44 -37.84
N ILE A 252 -27.65 -11.79 -38.52
CA ILE A 252 -27.75 -10.47 -39.11
C ILE A 252 -27.36 -10.42 -40.60
N GLY A 253 -26.81 -11.51 -41.16
CA GLY A 253 -26.33 -11.63 -42.53
C GLY A 253 -24.85 -11.23 -42.69
N TYR A 254 -24.16 -11.96 -43.57
CA TYR A 254 -22.70 -11.84 -43.82
C TYR A 254 -22.27 -10.38 -44.13
N GLU A 255 -22.98 -9.65 -45.00
CA GLU A 255 -22.60 -8.26 -45.34
C GLU A 255 -22.64 -7.33 -44.11
N ASN A 256 -23.61 -7.48 -43.20
CA ASN A 256 -23.70 -6.67 -41.99
C ASN A 256 -22.57 -7.03 -41.02
N VAL A 257 -22.17 -8.29 -40.96
CA VAL A 257 -21.00 -8.70 -40.14
C VAL A 257 -19.73 -8.02 -40.67
N CYS A 258 -19.49 -8.08 -42.00
CA CYS A 258 -18.35 -7.38 -42.60
C CYS A 258 -18.37 -5.87 -42.32
N ILE A 259 -19.53 -5.20 -42.43
CA ILE A 259 -19.67 -3.77 -42.16
C ILE A 259 -19.36 -3.46 -40.67
N GLY A 260 -19.91 -4.27 -39.76
CA GLY A 260 -19.68 -4.07 -38.31
C GLY A 260 -18.23 -4.22 -37.89
N LEU A 261 -17.56 -5.22 -38.43
CA LEU A 261 -16.11 -5.44 -38.19
C LEU A 261 -15.24 -4.35 -38.84
N GLU A 262 -15.54 -3.95 -40.06
CA GLU A 262 -14.84 -2.83 -40.71
C GLU A 262 -15.02 -1.51 -39.94
N ASN A 263 -16.20 -1.25 -39.41
CA ASN A 263 -16.45 -0.07 -38.58
C ASN A 263 -15.62 -0.04 -37.31
N THR A 264 -15.25 -1.18 -36.73
CA THR A 264 -14.30 -1.22 -35.58
C THR A 264 -12.93 -0.64 -35.95
N ASN A 265 -12.45 -0.91 -37.18
CA ASN A 265 -11.22 -0.34 -37.69
C ASN A 265 -11.35 1.17 -37.92
N LYS A 266 -12.49 1.63 -38.47
CA LYS A 266 -12.77 3.07 -38.62
C LYS A 266 -12.78 3.79 -37.28
N VAL A 267 -13.34 3.18 -36.25
CA VAL A 267 -13.28 3.71 -34.88
C VAL A 267 -11.82 3.79 -34.40
N ALA A 268 -11.04 2.74 -34.59
CA ALA A 268 -9.63 2.73 -34.22
C ALA A 268 -8.82 3.80 -34.95
N ASP A 269 -9.15 4.08 -36.23
CA ASP A 269 -8.49 5.11 -37.04
C ASP A 269 -8.85 6.55 -36.62
N LEU A 270 -10.05 6.77 -36.03
CA LEU A 270 -10.47 8.05 -35.46
C LEU A 270 -9.74 8.42 -34.16
N ILE A 271 -9.20 7.44 -33.46
CA ILE A 271 -8.53 7.61 -32.19
C ILE A 271 -7.07 7.96 -32.42
N GLU A 272 -6.58 9.01 -31.76
CA GLU A 272 -5.18 9.39 -31.76
C GLU A 272 -4.34 8.44 -30.88
N GLU A 273 -3.03 8.48 -31.02
CA GLU A 273 -2.16 7.79 -30.05
C GLU A 273 -2.17 8.55 -28.73
N VAL A 274 -2.51 7.83 -27.67
CA VAL A 274 -2.54 8.36 -26.30
C VAL A 274 -1.51 7.61 -25.45
N ASN A 275 -0.82 8.35 -24.60
CA ASN A 275 0.21 7.80 -23.72
C ASN A 275 -0.10 8.16 -22.27
N MET A 276 0.28 7.29 -21.32
CA MET A 276 0.28 7.65 -19.91
C MET A 276 1.33 8.72 -19.63
N PRO A 277 1.12 9.59 -18.64
CA PRO A 277 1.99 10.76 -18.41
C PRO A 277 3.30 10.37 -17.70
N PHE A 278 4.06 9.41 -18.26
CA PHE A 278 5.35 9.03 -17.68
C PHE A 278 6.32 10.21 -17.71
N GLN A 279 6.76 10.57 -16.51
CA GLN A 279 7.70 11.66 -16.30
C GLN A 279 8.41 11.49 -14.96
N LYS A 280 9.53 12.19 -14.79
CA LYS A 280 10.20 12.22 -13.50
C LYS A 280 9.29 12.84 -12.45
N PRO A 281 9.31 12.32 -11.21
CA PRO A 281 8.54 12.91 -10.11
C PRO A 281 8.77 14.41 -9.99
N GLN A 282 7.68 15.17 -9.93
CA GLN A 282 7.69 16.62 -9.79
C GLN A 282 7.34 16.97 -8.35
N LEU A 283 8.27 17.60 -7.64
CA LEU A 283 7.96 18.12 -6.30
C LEU A 283 6.92 19.23 -6.42
N PRO A 284 5.84 19.15 -5.64
CA PRO A 284 4.87 20.25 -5.60
C PRO A 284 5.53 21.51 -5.01
N THR A 285 4.95 22.67 -5.33
CA THR A 285 5.41 23.96 -4.83
C THR A 285 5.03 24.12 -3.37
N PHE A 286 6.01 24.23 -2.47
CA PHE A 286 5.75 24.50 -1.07
C PHE A 286 5.30 25.96 -0.87
N PRO A 287 4.16 26.21 -0.19
CA PRO A 287 3.70 27.57 0.08
C PRO A 287 4.57 28.22 1.16
N LEU A 288 5.54 29.05 0.72
CA LEU A 288 6.44 29.75 1.62
C LEU A 288 5.71 30.78 2.49
N PRO A 289 6.04 30.90 3.78
CA PRO A 289 5.61 32.01 4.60
C PRO A 289 6.16 33.34 4.09
N ASP A 290 5.45 34.44 4.35
CA ASP A 290 5.89 35.78 3.98
C ASP A 290 7.27 36.09 4.57
N GLY A 291 8.12 36.74 3.78
CA GLY A 291 9.44 37.24 4.20
C GLY A 291 10.61 36.32 3.85
N TYR A 292 10.36 35.15 3.25
CA TYR A 292 11.42 34.25 2.76
C TYR A 292 11.49 34.30 1.24
N LYS A 293 12.72 34.25 0.72
CA LYS A 293 12.99 34.31 -0.71
C LYS A 293 12.73 33.01 -1.43
N ASP A 294 13.13 31.91 -0.82
CA ASP A 294 13.05 30.56 -1.39
C ASP A 294 13.02 29.49 -0.28
N ASN A 295 12.77 28.24 -0.70
CA ASN A 295 12.70 27.09 0.19
C ASN A 295 14.01 26.88 0.99
N ASN A 296 15.15 27.15 0.39
CA ASN A 296 16.45 26.96 1.04
C ASN A 296 16.64 27.93 2.21
N GLU A 297 16.28 29.21 2.02
CA GLU A 297 16.37 30.22 3.09
C GLU A 297 15.45 29.84 4.27
N PHE A 298 14.22 29.39 3.97
CA PHE A 298 13.29 28.97 5.02
C PHE A 298 13.75 27.70 5.74
N LEU A 299 14.31 26.73 5.04
CA LEU A 299 14.87 25.52 5.64
C LEU A 299 16.06 25.86 6.56
N TRP A 300 16.95 26.77 6.14
CA TRP A 300 18.01 27.26 6.99
C TRP A 300 17.49 28.00 8.23
N HIS A 301 16.38 28.72 8.14
CA HIS A 301 15.73 29.33 9.29
C HIS A 301 15.32 28.28 10.32
N LEU A 302 14.63 27.23 9.88
CA LEU A 302 14.20 26.11 10.73
C LEU A 302 15.39 25.40 11.39
N ILE A 303 16.47 25.16 10.63
CA ILE A 303 17.69 24.56 11.16
C ILE A 303 18.32 25.45 12.27
N LYS A 304 18.36 26.77 12.08
CA LYS A 304 18.89 27.70 13.09
C LYS A 304 18.03 27.73 14.35
N GLN A 305 16.74 27.63 14.23
CA GLN A 305 15.82 27.48 15.36
C GLN A 305 16.08 26.16 16.09
N GLY A 306 16.07 25.03 15.38
CA GLY A 306 16.31 23.73 15.95
C GLY A 306 17.72 23.55 16.55
N TRP A 307 18.73 24.24 16.01
CA TRP A 307 20.06 24.31 16.63
C TRP A 307 20.01 24.76 18.09
N LYS A 308 19.17 25.77 18.40
CA LYS A 308 18.98 26.28 19.76
C LYS A 308 18.10 25.34 20.57
N ASP A 309 17.01 24.84 19.98
CA ASP A 309 16.05 23.96 20.65
C ASP A 309 16.71 22.63 21.08
N ARG A 310 17.64 22.11 20.26
CA ARG A 310 18.47 20.92 20.58
C ARG A 310 19.64 21.21 21.51
N GLY A 311 19.83 22.48 21.96
CA GLY A 311 20.90 22.88 22.89
C GLY A 311 22.31 22.87 22.31
N TYR A 312 22.46 22.86 20.98
CA TYR A 312 23.76 22.80 20.31
C TYR A 312 24.59 24.07 20.50
N ASP A 313 23.96 25.20 20.82
CA ASP A 313 24.61 26.46 21.20
C ASP A 313 25.36 26.36 22.53
N LYS A 314 25.03 25.38 23.38
CA LYS A 314 25.67 25.18 24.71
C LYS A 314 26.80 24.17 24.67
N LEU A 315 27.04 23.46 23.56
CA LEU A 315 28.13 22.54 23.38
C LEU A 315 29.51 23.25 23.34
N ASP A 316 30.57 22.51 23.55
CA ASP A 316 31.93 23.02 23.32
C ASP A 316 32.15 23.38 21.83
N LYS A 317 33.19 24.20 21.56
CA LYS A 317 33.46 24.71 20.22
C LYS A 317 33.78 23.63 19.20
N GLU A 318 34.45 22.58 19.58
CA GLU A 318 34.81 21.45 18.69
C GLU A 318 33.57 20.69 18.28
N SER A 319 32.74 20.31 19.25
CA SER A 319 31.44 19.66 19.02
C SER A 319 30.50 20.49 18.15
N GLN A 320 30.47 21.83 18.37
CA GLN A 320 29.69 22.73 17.49
C GLN A 320 30.25 22.74 16.06
N GLN A 321 31.57 22.74 15.90
CA GLN A 321 32.20 22.81 14.57
C GLN A 321 31.92 21.55 13.75
N ILE A 322 31.98 20.39 14.39
CA ILE A 322 31.63 19.09 13.76
C ILE A 322 30.20 19.15 13.20
N ARG A 323 29.24 19.60 14.01
CA ARG A 323 27.83 19.69 13.62
C ARG A 323 27.59 20.74 12.53
N LYS A 324 28.25 21.88 12.58
CA LYS A 324 28.17 22.92 11.54
C LYS A 324 28.71 22.41 10.20
N ASN A 325 29.84 21.71 10.22
CA ASN A 325 30.40 21.11 9.01
C ASN A 325 29.43 20.10 8.39
N ARG A 326 28.82 19.25 9.25
CA ARG A 326 27.84 18.27 8.83
C ARG A 326 26.56 18.92 8.25
N LEU A 327 25.98 19.95 8.88
CA LEU A 327 24.82 20.69 8.37
C LEU A 327 25.12 21.37 7.03
N ASN A 328 26.28 22.04 6.90
CA ASN A 328 26.67 22.66 5.64
C ASN A 328 26.79 21.64 4.51
N TYR A 329 27.35 20.47 4.80
CA TYR A 329 27.46 19.38 3.83
C TYR A 329 26.08 18.85 3.45
N GLU A 330 25.24 18.48 4.41
CA GLU A 330 23.90 17.97 4.15
C GLU A 330 23.04 18.95 3.35
N MET A 331 23.03 20.25 3.75
CA MET A 331 22.30 21.29 3.03
C MET A 331 22.83 21.52 1.61
N SER A 332 24.15 21.41 1.40
CA SER A 332 24.70 21.52 0.05
C SER A 332 24.21 20.39 -0.85
N VAL A 333 24.09 19.17 -0.32
CA VAL A 333 23.55 18.01 -1.05
C VAL A 333 22.05 18.18 -1.30
N ILE A 334 21.26 18.48 -0.25
CA ILE A 334 19.80 18.67 -0.34
C ILE A 334 19.46 19.73 -1.39
N HIS A 335 20.13 20.89 -1.32
CA HIS A 335 19.90 21.99 -2.25
C HIS A 335 20.32 21.68 -3.68
N SER A 336 21.51 21.08 -3.88
CA SER A 336 22.00 20.70 -5.22
C SER A 336 21.11 19.68 -5.92
N MET A 337 20.42 18.83 -5.15
CA MET A 337 19.47 17.85 -5.65
C MET A 337 18.04 18.41 -5.80
N GLY A 338 17.77 19.64 -5.35
CA GLY A 338 16.47 20.30 -5.46
C GLY A 338 15.42 19.82 -4.45
N PHE A 339 15.83 19.28 -3.31
CA PHE A 339 14.93 18.65 -2.34
C PHE A 339 14.53 19.53 -1.16
N ASP A 340 14.94 20.83 -1.12
CA ASP A 340 14.55 21.75 -0.05
C ASP A 340 13.03 21.73 0.22
N GLY A 341 12.22 21.76 -0.84
CA GLY A 341 10.75 21.71 -0.75
C GLY A 341 10.22 20.39 -0.16
N TYR A 342 10.85 19.26 -0.48
CA TYR A 342 10.46 17.96 0.06
C TYR A 342 10.60 17.93 1.59
N PHE A 343 11.72 18.42 2.12
CA PHE A 343 11.94 18.52 3.58
C PHE A 343 10.92 19.46 4.24
N LEU A 344 10.55 20.55 3.56
CA LEU A 344 9.55 21.48 4.08
C LEU A 344 8.13 20.87 4.11
N PHE A 345 7.75 20.08 3.12
CA PHE A 345 6.48 19.33 3.17
C PHE A 345 6.43 18.36 4.34
N VAL A 346 7.51 17.59 4.55
CA VAL A 346 7.59 16.66 5.68
C VAL A 346 7.54 17.40 7.01
N TRP A 347 8.30 18.50 7.15
CA TRP A 347 8.25 19.35 8.32
C TRP A 347 6.84 19.89 8.59
N ASP A 348 6.14 20.30 7.55
CA ASP A 348 4.81 20.90 7.65
C ASP A 348 3.78 19.94 8.24
N PHE A 349 3.71 18.71 7.74
CA PHE A 349 2.73 17.76 8.29
C PHE A 349 3.13 17.23 9.68
N ILE A 350 4.43 17.17 10.02
CA ILE A 350 4.88 16.88 11.39
C ILE A 350 4.47 18.01 12.33
N LYS A 351 4.67 19.26 11.91
CA LYS A 351 4.23 20.42 12.68
C LYS A 351 2.73 20.51 12.84
N ALA A 352 1.98 20.12 11.81
CA ALA A 352 0.53 19.96 11.90
C ALA A 352 0.12 18.89 12.90
N ALA A 353 0.82 17.74 12.92
CA ALA A 353 0.59 16.69 13.91
C ALA A 353 0.77 17.20 15.35
N GLU A 354 1.88 17.90 15.62
CA GLU A 354 2.13 18.52 16.92
C GLU A 354 1.02 19.49 17.33
N ASN A 355 0.60 20.37 16.40
CA ASN A 355 -0.47 21.37 16.65
C ASN A 355 -1.84 20.70 16.91
N LEU A 356 -2.09 19.56 16.33
CA LEU A 356 -3.29 18.73 16.54
C LEU A 356 -3.18 17.85 17.78
N GLY A 357 -2.04 17.85 18.47
CA GLY A 357 -1.78 17.00 19.63
C GLY A 357 -1.62 15.52 19.28
N ILE A 358 -1.20 15.21 18.05
CA ILE A 358 -0.94 13.85 17.56
C ILE A 358 0.51 13.50 17.84
N GLU A 359 0.75 12.33 18.46
CA GLU A 359 2.10 11.85 18.72
C GLU A 359 2.77 11.42 17.42
N VAL A 360 4.02 11.83 17.23
CA VAL A 360 4.88 11.49 16.08
C VAL A 360 6.01 10.58 16.54
N GLY A 361 6.39 9.62 15.70
CA GLY A 361 7.50 8.70 15.96
C GLY A 361 8.84 9.41 15.98
N LYS A 362 9.82 8.81 16.66
CA LYS A 362 11.19 9.38 16.83
C LYS A 362 12.02 9.37 15.54
N GLY A 363 11.49 8.81 14.48
CA GLY A 363 12.08 8.63 13.16
C GLY A 363 11.82 7.22 12.63
N ARG A 364 11.94 7.07 11.32
CA ARG A 364 11.78 5.79 10.62
C ARG A 364 12.70 5.74 9.41
N GLY A 365 13.06 4.55 8.96
CA GLY A 365 13.88 4.39 7.77
C GLY A 365 15.28 4.96 7.94
N SER A 366 15.77 5.65 6.93
CA SER A 366 17.12 6.22 6.90
C SER A 366 17.19 7.70 7.28
N ALA A 367 16.05 8.38 7.40
CA ALA A 367 16.00 9.84 7.65
C ALA A 367 16.64 10.26 8.97
N ALA A 368 16.64 9.39 10.00
CA ALA A 368 17.36 9.64 11.27
C ALA A 368 18.89 9.76 11.11
N GLY A 369 19.45 9.42 9.94
CA GLY A 369 20.85 9.68 9.59
C GLY A 369 21.14 11.14 9.21
N SER A 370 20.12 12.00 9.08
CA SER A 370 20.25 13.41 8.71
C SER A 370 20.20 14.36 9.91
N LEU A 371 21.23 15.19 10.05
CA LEU A 371 21.26 16.26 11.05
C LEU A 371 20.29 17.40 10.73
N VAL A 372 19.99 17.61 9.44
CA VAL A 372 18.95 18.55 9.00
C VAL A 372 17.58 18.07 9.49
N CYS A 373 17.24 16.77 9.31
CA CYS A 373 16.00 16.20 9.83
C CYS A 373 15.89 16.36 11.35
N TYR A 374 16.97 16.12 12.07
CA TYR A 374 17.01 16.27 13.54
C TYR A 374 16.83 17.73 13.99
N CYS A 375 17.52 18.69 13.35
CA CYS A 375 17.34 20.12 13.66
C CYS A 375 15.94 20.65 13.27
N CYS A 376 15.33 20.12 12.20
CA CYS A 376 13.98 20.49 11.81
C CYS A 376 12.87 19.74 12.58
N HIS A 377 13.21 18.98 13.62
CA HIS A 377 12.27 18.14 14.40
C HIS A 377 11.50 17.11 13.55
N ILE A 378 12.06 16.74 12.38
CA ILE A 378 11.53 15.64 11.56
C ILE A 378 11.86 14.30 12.20
N THR A 379 13.02 14.20 12.86
CA THR A 379 13.43 13.04 13.64
C THR A 379 13.95 13.48 15.02
N ASP A 380 13.91 12.57 16.02
CA ASP A 380 14.35 12.81 17.37
C ASP A 380 15.60 12.01 17.76
N ILE A 381 16.35 11.52 16.78
CA ILE A 381 17.61 10.79 16.98
C ILE A 381 18.78 11.65 16.52
N ASP A 382 19.73 12.00 17.42
CA ASP A 382 20.94 12.74 17.05
C ASP A 382 21.89 11.84 16.25
N PRO A 383 22.03 12.09 14.92
CA PRO A 383 22.87 11.23 14.07
C PRO A 383 24.35 11.29 14.42
N ILE A 384 24.81 12.37 15.04
CA ILE A 384 26.21 12.50 15.46
C ILE A 384 26.48 11.63 16.70
N LYS A 385 25.57 11.66 17.70
CA LYS A 385 25.68 10.84 18.91
C LYS A 385 25.78 9.36 18.60
N TYR A 386 24.99 8.88 17.64
CA TYR A 386 24.88 7.44 17.32
C TYR A 386 25.67 7.01 16.07
N GLY A 387 26.49 7.90 15.49
CA GLY A 387 27.32 7.59 14.33
C GLY A 387 26.52 7.20 13.08
N LEU A 388 25.37 7.86 12.82
CA LEU A 388 24.52 7.56 11.69
C LEU A 388 25.01 8.29 10.44
N ILE A 389 24.95 7.60 9.28
CA ILE A 389 25.53 8.05 8.01
C ILE A 389 24.47 8.71 7.14
N PHE A 390 24.70 9.99 6.73
CA PHE A 390 23.79 10.75 5.88
C PHE A 390 23.65 10.15 4.48
N GLU A 391 24.75 9.69 3.89
CA GLU A 391 24.78 9.14 2.53
C GLU A 391 23.99 7.84 2.40
N ARG A 392 23.69 7.18 3.53
CA ARG A 392 22.74 6.07 3.55
C ARG A 392 21.30 6.53 3.34
N PHE A 393 20.97 7.75 3.75
CA PHE A 393 19.68 8.39 3.53
C PHE A 393 19.63 9.09 2.17
N LEU A 394 20.50 10.08 1.94
CA LEU A 394 20.56 10.85 0.70
C LEU A 394 21.99 10.82 0.13
N ASN A 395 22.10 10.25 -1.08
CA ASN A 395 23.39 10.03 -1.73
C ASN A 395 23.46 10.82 -3.04
N PRO A 396 24.38 11.81 -3.17
CA PRO A 396 24.50 12.61 -4.38
C PRO A 396 24.96 11.81 -5.61
N GLU A 397 25.57 10.63 -5.40
CA GLU A 397 25.99 9.72 -6.48
C GLU A 397 24.82 8.86 -6.97
N ARG A 398 23.63 8.98 -6.36
CA ARG A 398 22.42 8.25 -6.69
C ARG A 398 21.31 9.18 -7.14
N VAL A 399 20.79 8.96 -8.34
CA VAL A 399 19.56 9.62 -8.78
C VAL A 399 18.36 8.95 -8.11
N GLY A 400 17.55 9.70 -7.38
CA GLY A 400 16.31 9.26 -6.74
C GLY A 400 15.84 10.23 -5.67
N LEU A 401 14.53 10.21 -5.40
CA LEU A 401 13.94 11.02 -4.33
C LEU A 401 14.43 10.53 -2.95
N PRO A 402 14.53 11.43 -1.95
CA PRO A 402 14.66 11.03 -0.56
C PRO A 402 13.39 10.29 -0.11
N ASP A 403 13.53 9.39 0.84
CA ASP A 403 12.43 8.63 1.42
C ASP A 403 12.40 8.91 2.93
N ILE A 404 11.52 9.84 3.33
CA ILE A 404 11.30 10.18 4.75
C ILE A 404 9.99 9.55 5.19
N ASP A 405 10.11 8.35 5.73
CA ASP A 405 8.99 7.68 6.39
C ASP A 405 8.66 8.39 7.71
N THR A 406 7.39 8.65 7.98
CA THR A 406 6.92 9.27 9.23
C THR A 406 5.85 8.41 9.89
N ASP A 407 6.10 8.01 11.12
CA ASP A 407 5.12 7.31 11.97
C ASP A 407 4.30 8.33 12.75
N VAL A 408 2.96 8.18 12.74
CA VAL A 408 2.03 9.08 13.45
C VAL A 408 0.94 8.29 14.17
N GLY A 409 0.41 8.85 15.25
CA GLY A 409 -0.70 8.25 16.00
C GLY A 409 -2.02 8.27 15.24
N ASP A 410 -2.37 9.40 14.62
CA ASP A 410 -3.59 9.58 13.83
C ASP A 410 -3.25 10.06 12.43
N ARG A 411 -3.14 9.10 11.51
CA ARG A 411 -2.83 9.34 10.10
C ARG A 411 -3.96 10.10 9.38
N ASP A 412 -5.20 9.77 9.70
CA ASP A 412 -6.34 10.30 8.96
C ASP A 412 -6.56 11.79 9.25
N ALA A 413 -6.30 12.23 10.48
CA ALA A 413 -6.33 13.65 10.83
C ALA A 413 -5.26 14.46 10.08
N ILE A 414 -4.06 13.89 9.86
CA ILE A 414 -2.99 14.54 9.07
C ILE A 414 -3.37 14.61 7.59
N ILE A 415 -3.93 13.52 7.03
CA ILE A 415 -4.41 13.52 5.64
C ILE A 415 -5.48 14.59 5.45
N LYS A 416 -6.42 14.71 6.39
CA LYS A 416 -7.42 15.76 6.35
C LYS A 416 -6.79 17.15 6.34
N TYR A 417 -5.80 17.40 7.20
CA TYR A 417 -5.04 18.66 7.18
C TYR A 417 -4.42 18.94 5.82
N LEU A 418 -3.80 17.93 5.19
CA LEU A 418 -3.19 18.07 3.86
C LEU A 418 -4.23 18.38 2.79
N VAL A 419 -5.38 17.70 2.81
CA VAL A 419 -6.50 17.96 1.90
C VAL A 419 -7.04 19.37 2.09
N ASP A 420 -7.28 19.79 3.34
CA ASP A 420 -7.79 21.14 3.67
C ASP A 420 -6.80 22.24 3.22
N LYS A 421 -5.48 21.99 3.32
CA LYS A 421 -4.44 22.96 2.98
C LYS A 421 -4.10 23.04 1.50
N TYR A 422 -3.95 21.89 0.85
CA TYR A 422 -3.45 21.80 -0.54
C TYR A 422 -4.56 21.61 -1.58
N GLY A 423 -5.74 21.17 -1.19
CA GLY A 423 -6.93 20.98 -2.04
C GLY A 423 -7.30 19.52 -2.24
N GLU A 424 -8.61 19.26 -2.33
CA GLU A 424 -9.18 17.91 -2.48
C GLU A 424 -8.79 17.23 -3.80
N ASP A 425 -8.53 17.99 -4.84
CA ASP A 425 -8.13 17.50 -6.15
C ASP A 425 -6.60 17.34 -6.32
N ARG A 426 -5.81 17.73 -5.31
CA ARG A 426 -4.34 17.72 -5.34
C ARG A 426 -3.71 16.74 -4.38
N VAL A 427 -4.45 16.21 -3.43
CA VAL A 427 -3.98 15.24 -2.44
C VAL A 427 -4.67 13.90 -2.65
N CYS A 428 -3.90 12.81 -2.73
CA CYS A 428 -4.46 11.48 -2.91
C CYS A 428 -3.71 10.44 -2.06
N GLN A 429 -4.42 9.41 -1.68
CA GLN A 429 -3.84 8.16 -1.18
C GLN A 429 -3.62 7.20 -2.35
N ILE A 430 -2.76 6.21 -2.19
CA ILE A 430 -2.34 5.30 -3.25
C ILE A 430 -3.16 4.01 -3.19
N ILE A 431 -3.62 3.52 -4.33
CA ILE A 431 -4.30 2.23 -4.41
C ILE A 431 -3.31 1.07 -4.17
N ASN A 432 -3.82 -0.03 -3.62
CA ASN A 432 -3.08 -1.28 -3.51
C ASN A 432 -3.93 -2.44 -4.01
N TYR A 433 -3.36 -3.27 -4.88
CA TYR A 433 -4.02 -4.46 -5.41
C TYR A 433 -3.68 -5.68 -4.57
N SER A 434 -4.71 -6.43 -4.19
CA SER A 434 -4.56 -7.73 -3.53
C SER A 434 -4.80 -8.83 -4.55
N TYR A 435 -3.81 -9.72 -4.69
CA TYR A 435 -3.85 -10.83 -5.64
C TYR A 435 -4.34 -12.11 -4.95
N ILE A 436 -4.92 -13.02 -5.75
CA ILE A 436 -5.22 -14.37 -5.31
C ILE A 436 -3.89 -15.12 -5.20
N THR A 437 -3.37 -15.28 -3.98
CA THR A 437 -2.19 -16.12 -3.73
C THR A 437 -2.56 -17.61 -3.77
N PRO A 438 -1.62 -18.56 -3.94
CA PRO A 438 -1.92 -19.98 -3.89
C PRO A 438 -2.68 -20.40 -2.62
N THR A 439 -2.30 -19.86 -1.47
CA THR A 439 -2.99 -20.09 -0.18
C THR A 439 -4.45 -19.64 -0.21
N VAL A 440 -4.71 -18.46 -0.78
CA VAL A 440 -6.07 -17.91 -0.95
C VAL A 440 -6.85 -18.72 -1.98
N ALA A 441 -6.22 -19.06 -3.13
CA ALA A 441 -6.84 -19.87 -4.18
C ALA A 441 -7.36 -21.21 -3.64
N ILE A 442 -6.54 -21.95 -2.89
CA ILE A 442 -6.94 -23.25 -2.29
C ILE A 442 -8.17 -23.10 -1.40
N THR A 443 -8.24 -22.03 -0.60
CA THR A 443 -9.38 -21.83 0.31
C THR A 443 -10.65 -21.39 -0.41
N ASP A 444 -10.53 -20.47 -1.36
CA ASP A 444 -11.67 -19.92 -2.11
C ASP A 444 -12.24 -20.96 -3.10
N VAL A 445 -11.37 -21.64 -3.87
CA VAL A 445 -11.78 -22.72 -4.79
C VAL A 445 -12.34 -23.91 -4.01
N GLY A 446 -11.71 -24.28 -2.91
CA GLY A 446 -12.22 -25.33 -2.05
C GLY A 446 -13.63 -25.07 -1.55
N LYS A 447 -13.94 -23.80 -1.25
CA LYS A 447 -15.29 -23.38 -0.83
C LYS A 447 -16.32 -23.52 -1.95
N ILE A 448 -16.03 -23.06 -3.16
CA ILE A 448 -16.97 -23.17 -4.29
C ILE A 448 -17.15 -24.62 -4.74
N LEU A 449 -16.14 -25.49 -4.58
CA LEU A 449 -16.22 -26.92 -4.84
C LEU A 449 -16.88 -27.73 -3.69
N GLY A 450 -17.26 -27.07 -2.58
CA GLY A 450 -17.95 -27.69 -1.45
C GLY A 450 -17.06 -28.43 -0.46
N PHE A 451 -15.73 -28.25 -0.50
CA PHE A 451 -14.83 -28.89 0.46
C PHE A 451 -14.93 -28.27 1.86
N PRO A 452 -14.77 -29.06 2.94
CA PRO A 452 -14.80 -28.55 4.30
C PRO A 452 -13.69 -27.53 4.56
N TYR A 453 -14.03 -26.37 5.13
CA TYR A 453 -13.10 -25.27 5.39
C TYR A 453 -11.84 -25.69 6.15
N ASN A 454 -11.97 -26.49 7.22
CA ASN A 454 -10.84 -26.96 8.02
C ASN A 454 -9.82 -27.80 7.22
N GLN A 455 -10.30 -28.56 6.21
CA GLN A 455 -9.42 -29.34 5.33
C GLN A 455 -8.66 -28.41 4.39
N MET A 456 -9.35 -27.42 3.82
CA MET A 456 -8.73 -26.44 2.93
C MET A 456 -7.73 -25.55 3.65
N GLN A 457 -8.01 -25.17 4.90
CA GLN A 457 -7.08 -24.40 5.72
C GLN A 457 -5.78 -25.19 5.99
N LYS A 458 -5.88 -26.50 6.31
CA LYS A 458 -4.68 -27.33 6.49
C LYS A 458 -3.91 -27.55 5.19
N LEU A 459 -4.62 -27.68 4.06
CA LEU A 459 -3.99 -27.83 2.76
C LEU A 459 -3.29 -26.54 2.32
N SER A 460 -3.92 -25.39 2.51
CA SER A 460 -3.38 -24.09 2.13
C SER A 460 -2.08 -23.72 2.86
N GLN A 461 -1.90 -24.19 4.11
CA GLN A 461 -0.66 -24.01 4.88
C GLN A 461 0.57 -24.68 4.26
N LYS A 462 0.37 -25.61 3.32
CA LYS A 462 1.48 -26.25 2.58
C LYS A 462 2.01 -25.38 1.43
N PHE A 463 1.32 -24.25 1.11
CA PHE A 463 1.72 -23.28 0.11
C PHE A 463 2.43 -22.12 0.81
N THR A 464 3.75 -22.07 0.69
CA THR A 464 4.62 -21.17 1.47
C THR A 464 5.11 -19.95 0.69
N SER A 465 4.72 -19.83 -0.58
CA SER A 465 5.04 -18.67 -1.44
C SER A 465 3.77 -18.07 -2.05
N ASP A 466 3.83 -16.79 -2.39
CA ASP A 466 2.75 -16.10 -3.12
C ASP A 466 2.69 -16.48 -4.61
N LYS A 467 3.65 -17.25 -5.10
CA LYS A 467 3.71 -17.74 -6.48
C LYS A 467 3.54 -19.26 -6.54
N TRP A 468 2.63 -19.72 -7.40
CA TRP A 468 2.33 -21.13 -7.57
C TRP A 468 3.58 -21.98 -7.90
N ASP A 469 4.37 -21.54 -8.89
CA ASP A 469 5.54 -22.30 -9.35
C ASP A 469 6.62 -22.42 -8.27
N GLU A 470 6.76 -21.43 -7.40
CA GLU A 470 7.69 -21.47 -6.27
C GLU A 470 7.21 -22.48 -5.21
N CYS A 471 5.90 -22.52 -4.95
CA CYS A 471 5.32 -23.55 -4.08
C CYS A 471 5.57 -24.96 -4.62
N MET A 472 5.46 -25.15 -5.93
CA MET A 472 5.71 -26.47 -6.56
C MET A 472 7.19 -26.84 -6.56
N LYS A 473 8.12 -25.89 -6.66
CA LYS A 473 9.55 -26.14 -6.49
C LYS A 473 9.88 -26.59 -5.06
N THR A 474 9.25 -25.97 -4.07
CA THR A 474 9.47 -26.31 -2.64
C THR A 474 8.84 -27.64 -2.27
N ASN A 475 7.68 -27.96 -2.83
CA ASN A 475 6.96 -29.23 -2.57
C ASN A 475 6.45 -29.89 -3.86
N PRO A 476 7.34 -30.52 -4.68
CA PRO A 476 6.98 -31.02 -6.00
C PRO A 476 6.00 -32.20 -5.98
N LYS A 477 5.87 -32.90 -4.86
CA LYS A 477 4.94 -34.03 -4.72
C LYS A 477 3.55 -33.64 -4.21
N LEU A 478 3.32 -32.36 -3.87
CA LEU A 478 2.09 -31.93 -3.22
C LEU A 478 0.82 -32.30 -3.99
N ILE A 479 0.84 -32.14 -5.32
CA ILE A 479 -0.30 -32.49 -6.18
C ILE A 479 -0.43 -34.02 -6.30
N ILE A 480 0.69 -34.72 -6.52
CA ILE A 480 0.72 -36.18 -6.72
C ILE A 480 0.22 -36.90 -5.47
N ASP A 481 0.60 -36.43 -4.29
CA ASP A 481 0.23 -37.04 -3.00
C ASP A 481 -1.22 -36.73 -2.59
N ASN A 482 -1.93 -35.86 -3.33
CA ASN A 482 -3.30 -35.46 -3.04
C ASN A 482 -4.21 -35.50 -4.29
N PRO A 483 -4.33 -36.68 -4.97
CA PRO A 483 -5.06 -36.78 -6.25
C PRO A 483 -6.56 -36.48 -6.14
N GLN A 484 -7.15 -36.57 -4.94
CA GLN A 484 -8.53 -36.20 -4.66
C GLN A 484 -8.83 -34.71 -4.81
N TYR A 485 -7.81 -33.87 -4.91
CA TYR A 485 -7.92 -32.43 -5.12
C TYR A 485 -7.42 -31.97 -6.50
N ALA A 486 -7.38 -32.87 -7.50
CA ALA A 486 -6.82 -32.54 -8.83
C ALA A 486 -7.53 -31.32 -9.48
N GLU A 487 -8.87 -31.33 -9.52
CA GLU A 487 -9.68 -30.23 -10.04
C GLU A 487 -9.43 -28.91 -9.23
N LEU A 488 -9.38 -29.02 -7.90
CA LEU A 488 -9.08 -27.89 -7.04
C LEU A 488 -7.72 -27.27 -7.35
N PHE A 489 -6.69 -28.10 -7.53
CA PHE A 489 -5.34 -27.63 -7.85
C PHE A 489 -5.25 -27.00 -9.23
N ASP A 490 -5.96 -27.57 -10.21
CA ASP A 490 -6.00 -27.00 -11.57
C ASP A 490 -6.63 -25.59 -11.55
N ILE A 491 -7.83 -25.45 -10.98
CA ILE A 491 -8.50 -24.15 -10.87
C ILE A 491 -7.66 -23.19 -10.03
N ALA A 492 -7.14 -23.61 -8.87
CA ALA A 492 -6.35 -22.76 -8.00
C ALA A 492 -5.06 -22.23 -8.67
N LYS A 493 -4.42 -23.07 -9.50
CA LYS A 493 -3.26 -22.67 -10.31
C LYS A 493 -3.62 -21.54 -11.26
N HIS A 494 -4.70 -21.68 -12.03
CA HIS A 494 -5.13 -20.71 -13.04
C HIS A 494 -5.66 -19.40 -12.43
N LEU A 495 -6.23 -19.45 -11.22
CA LEU A 495 -6.69 -18.25 -10.52
C LEU A 495 -5.58 -17.57 -9.71
N SER A 496 -4.47 -18.25 -9.42
CA SER A 496 -3.34 -17.65 -8.70
C SER A 496 -2.72 -16.51 -9.51
N GLY A 497 -2.49 -15.36 -8.88
CA GLY A 497 -1.95 -14.16 -9.51
C GLY A 497 -3.00 -13.24 -10.14
N ARG A 498 -4.29 -13.58 -10.12
CA ARG A 498 -5.38 -12.67 -10.54
C ARG A 498 -5.66 -11.64 -9.46
N VAL A 499 -6.09 -10.43 -9.85
CA VAL A 499 -6.48 -9.39 -8.89
C VAL A 499 -7.80 -9.77 -8.23
N LYS A 500 -7.82 -9.79 -6.91
CA LYS A 500 -9.02 -10.13 -6.12
C LYS A 500 -9.77 -8.90 -5.64
N THR A 501 -9.05 -7.98 -5.01
CA THR A 501 -9.63 -6.77 -4.40
C THR A 501 -8.67 -5.60 -4.49
N VAL A 502 -9.23 -4.42 -4.32
CA VAL A 502 -8.46 -3.19 -4.16
C VAL A 502 -8.60 -2.64 -2.74
N SER A 503 -7.52 -2.10 -2.23
CA SER A 503 -7.43 -1.47 -0.92
C SER A 503 -6.62 -0.18 -1.02
N ILE A 504 -6.40 0.48 0.10
CA ILE A 504 -5.56 1.67 0.20
C ILE A 504 -4.18 1.24 0.68
N HIS A 505 -3.12 1.79 0.10
CA HIS A 505 -1.76 1.61 0.59
C HIS A 505 -1.60 2.27 1.96
N ALA A 506 -0.99 1.53 2.90
CA ALA A 506 -0.98 1.90 4.31
C ALA A 506 -0.24 3.22 4.62
N GLY A 507 0.72 3.63 3.79
CA GLY A 507 1.60 4.79 4.08
C GLY A 507 1.53 5.90 3.04
N GLY A 508 1.53 5.56 1.75
CA GLY A 508 1.79 6.52 0.68
C GLY A 508 0.69 7.57 0.49
N ILE A 509 1.12 8.81 0.34
CA ILE A 509 0.28 9.97 -0.01
C ILE A 509 0.95 10.68 -1.19
N GLY A 510 0.17 11.01 -2.23
CA GLY A 510 0.61 11.85 -3.34
C GLY A 510 0.12 13.28 -3.18
N ILE A 511 0.98 14.24 -3.50
CA ILE A 511 0.62 15.68 -3.55
C ILE A 511 1.11 16.21 -4.90
N VAL A 512 0.26 16.98 -5.58
CA VAL A 512 0.56 17.57 -6.90
C VAL A 512 0.18 19.04 -6.97
N ASP A 513 0.80 19.80 -7.88
CA ASP A 513 0.47 21.22 -8.10
C ASP A 513 -0.78 21.42 -8.94
N THR A 514 -1.11 20.45 -9.79
CA THR A 514 -2.29 20.45 -10.65
C THR A 514 -3.34 19.50 -10.10
N SER A 515 -4.31 19.09 -10.90
CA SER A 515 -5.27 18.08 -10.47
C SER A 515 -4.69 16.65 -10.61
N VAL A 516 -4.96 15.79 -9.64
CA VAL A 516 -4.64 14.34 -9.71
C VAL A 516 -5.25 13.72 -10.97
N ASN A 517 -6.39 14.25 -11.46
CA ASN A 517 -7.04 13.77 -12.68
C ASN A 517 -6.22 14.04 -13.97
N ASP A 518 -5.22 14.92 -13.94
CA ASP A 518 -4.28 15.08 -15.06
C ASP A 518 -3.40 13.83 -15.24
N TYR A 519 -3.22 13.05 -14.18
CA TYR A 519 -2.43 11.82 -14.14
C TYR A 519 -3.33 10.59 -14.29
N MET A 520 -4.12 10.29 -13.27
CA MET A 520 -5.03 9.14 -13.20
C MET A 520 -6.31 9.52 -12.46
N PRO A 521 -7.41 8.79 -12.67
CA PRO A 521 -8.64 9.05 -11.92
C PRO A 521 -8.51 8.64 -10.46
N MET A 522 -9.39 9.18 -9.64
CA MET A 522 -9.52 8.81 -8.24
C MET A 522 -10.77 7.95 -7.99
N LYS A 523 -10.71 7.15 -6.95
CA LYS A 523 -11.87 6.47 -6.37
C LYS A 523 -12.06 6.88 -4.91
N ILE A 524 -13.28 6.71 -4.41
CA ILE A 524 -13.56 6.91 -2.99
C ILE A 524 -13.19 5.64 -2.20
N GLY A 525 -12.51 5.80 -1.08
CA GLY A 525 -12.27 4.74 -0.10
C GLY A 525 -13.47 4.49 0.79
N THR A 526 -13.37 3.52 1.70
CA THR A 526 -14.49 3.09 2.56
C THR A 526 -14.94 4.19 3.52
N ASN A 527 -14.02 5.06 3.97
CA ASN A 527 -14.29 6.14 4.90
C ASN A 527 -14.27 7.53 4.21
N GLY A 528 -14.38 7.57 2.88
CA GLY A 528 -14.36 8.81 2.12
C GLY A 528 -12.99 9.24 1.62
N GLU A 529 -11.97 8.37 1.72
CA GLU A 529 -10.61 8.69 1.28
C GLU A 529 -10.54 8.89 -0.24
N HIS A 530 -9.69 9.83 -0.66
CA HIS A 530 -9.37 10.12 -2.06
C HIS A 530 -8.22 9.23 -2.52
N VAL A 531 -8.49 8.22 -3.34
CA VAL A 531 -7.53 7.17 -3.72
C VAL A 531 -7.26 7.21 -5.22
N ILE A 532 -6.03 7.54 -5.62
CA ILE A 532 -5.62 7.51 -7.02
C ILE A 532 -5.56 6.06 -7.54
N GLN A 533 -5.99 5.84 -8.78
CA GLN A 533 -5.99 4.53 -9.44
C GLN A 533 -4.62 4.19 -10.06
N ALA A 534 -3.55 4.49 -9.32
CA ALA A 534 -2.18 4.11 -9.63
C ALA A 534 -1.55 3.52 -8.38
N ASP A 535 -0.88 2.37 -8.50
CA ASP A 535 -0.26 1.71 -7.35
C ASP A 535 1.14 2.27 -7.02
N LYS A 536 1.68 1.83 -5.89
CA LYS A 536 2.97 2.29 -5.38
C LYS A 536 4.17 2.04 -6.31
N HIS A 537 4.05 1.12 -7.26
CA HIS A 537 5.16 0.78 -8.17
C HIS A 537 5.28 1.79 -9.30
N TYR A 538 4.19 2.48 -9.64
CA TYR A 538 4.09 3.35 -10.80
C TYR A 538 3.77 4.82 -10.47
N ILE A 539 3.43 5.12 -9.22
CA ILE A 539 3.06 6.48 -8.80
C ILE A 539 4.15 7.51 -9.10
N GLU A 540 5.41 7.13 -8.88
CA GLU A 540 6.57 7.99 -9.18
C GLU A 540 6.88 8.04 -10.67
N ASP A 541 6.65 6.95 -11.41
CA ASP A 541 6.88 6.89 -12.85
C ASP A 541 5.94 7.83 -13.63
N ILE A 542 4.73 8.07 -13.12
CA ILE A 542 3.80 9.05 -13.70
C ILE A 542 4.02 10.47 -13.20
N GLY A 543 5.05 10.72 -12.41
CA GLY A 543 5.47 12.07 -11.99
C GLY A 543 4.95 12.54 -10.65
N ILE A 544 4.28 11.72 -9.86
CA ILE A 544 3.76 12.08 -8.55
C ILE A 544 4.77 11.72 -7.47
N VAL A 545 5.13 12.68 -6.63
CA VAL A 545 5.99 12.42 -5.46
C VAL A 545 5.18 11.77 -4.35
N LYS A 546 5.71 10.66 -3.84
CA LYS A 546 5.14 9.93 -2.71
C LYS A 546 5.74 10.42 -1.39
N PHE A 547 4.88 10.69 -0.41
CA PHE A 547 5.22 10.91 0.98
C PHE A 547 4.71 9.73 1.80
N ASP A 548 5.56 9.13 2.64
CA ASP A 548 5.16 7.98 3.46
C ASP A 548 4.77 8.40 4.88
N LEU A 549 3.47 8.33 5.16
CA LEU A 549 2.86 8.61 6.45
C LEU A 549 2.17 7.34 6.97
N LEU A 550 2.68 6.79 8.06
CA LEU A 550 2.26 5.49 8.61
C LEU A 550 1.57 5.63 9.97
N GLY A 551 0.37 5.09 10.09
CA GLY A 551 -0.34 5.03 11.37
C GLY A 551 0.25 3.95 12.29
N VAL A 552 0.76 4.34 13.46
CA VAL A 552 1.34 3.43 14.46
C VAL A 552 0.56 3.53 15.77
N ALA A 553 -0.24 2.52 16.05
CA ALA A 553 -1.14 2.51 17.21
C ALA A 553 -0.42 2.67 18.56
N THR A 554 0.84 2.24 18.68
CA THR A 554 1.65 2.42 19.90
C THR A 554 1.87 3.90 20.24
N LEU A 555 1.90 4.79 19.23
CA LEU A 555 2.03 6.23 19.48
C LEU A 555 0.79 6.79 20.19
N ASN A 556 -0.40 6.27 19.92
CA ASN A 556 -1.62 6.64 20.64
C ASN A 556 -1.57 6.18 22.10
N LEU A 557 -1.01 4.98 22.36
CA LEU A 557 -0.76 4.50 23.73
C LEU A 557 0.17 5.45 24.48
N VAL A 558 1.30 5.80 23.84
CA VAL A 558 2.29 6.73 24.43
C VAL A 558 1.67 8.10 24.68
N LYS A 559 0.91 8.63 23.71
CA LYS A 559 0.19 9.92 23.86
C LYS A 559 -0.78 9.90 25.03
N GLU A 560 -1.60 8.86 25.14
CA GLU A 560 -2.56 8.71 26.22
C GLU A 560 -1.91 8.70 27.61
N ILE A 561 -0.74 8.04 27.75
CA ILE A 561 0.02 8.03 29.00
C ILE A 561 0.59 9.42 29.32
N LYS A 562 1.15 10.10 28.31
CA LYS A 562 1.71 11.46 28.46
C LYS A 562 0.64 12.47 28.88
N ASP A 563 -0.54 12.37 28.28
CA ASP A 563 -1.68 13.24 28.60
C ASP A 563 -2.18 13.04 30.02
N ASP A 564 -2.24 11.81 30.51
CA ASP A 564 -2.65 11.51 31.88
C ASP A 564 -1.62 11.98 32.93
N LEU A 565 -0.34 11.87 32.63
CA LEU A 565 0.73 12.09 33.60
C LEU A 565 1.29 13.51 33.60
N HIS A 566 1.13 14.25 32.50
CA HIS A 566 1.68 15.61 32.32
C HIS A 566 3.18 15.70 32.68
N LEU A 567 3.96 14.69 32.30
CA LEU A 567 5.39 14.63 32.58
C LEU A 567 6.18 15.67 31.79
N ASN A 568 7.32 16.07 32.31
CA ASN A 568 8.26 16.86 31.55
C ASN A 568 8.84 16.03 30.39
N PRO A 569 8.76 16.48 29.13
CA PRO A 569 9.30 15.75 27.96
C PRO A 569 10.76 15.32 28.10
N TRP A 570 11.57 16.08 28.85
CA TRP A 570 12.96 15.73 29.13
C TRP A 570 13.10 14.43 29.94
N ASP A 571 12.12 14.10 30.82
CA ASP A 571 12.21 12.91 31.69
C ASP A 571 12.20 11.60 30.91
N TYR A 572 11.67 11.59 29.68
CA TYR A 572 11.61 10.43 28.78
C TYR A 572 12.28 10.69 27.42
N ASP A 573 13.20 11.65 27.35
CA ASP A 573 14.02 11.91 26.15
C ASP A 573 15.28 11.04 26.17
N ILE A 574 15.58 10.36 25.06
CA ILE A 574 16.78 9.50 24.92
C ILE A 574 18.10 10.29 25.04
N ASN A 575 18.06 11.60 24.92
CA ASN A 575 19.21 12.46 25.15
C ASN A 575 19.42 12.77 26.63
N ASN A 576 18.46 12.44 27.48
CA ASN A 576 18.60 12.53 28.94
C ASN A 576 19.35 11.29 29.47
N PRO A 577 20.58 11.45 30.03
CA PRO A 577 21.33 10.32 30.55
C PRO A 577 20.60 9.53 31.63
N ALA A 578 19.72 10.16 32.41
CA ALA A 578 18.93 9.48 33.42
C ALA A 578 17.89 8.53 32.81
N PHE A 579 17.30 8.90 31.65
CA PHE A 579 16.39 8.03 30.91
C PHE A 579 17.16 6.90 30.19
N GLU A 580 18.20 7.24 29.41
CA GLU A 580 18.99 6.28 28.65
C GLU A 580 19.60 5.18 29.54
N ASN A 581 19.98 5.51 30.80
CA ASN A 581 20.57 4.58 31.75
C ASN A 581 19.61 4.14 32.87
N ASP A 582 18.30 4.17 32.60
CA ASP A 582 17.30 3.80 33.62
C ASP A 582 17.29 2.31 33.91
N ARG A 583 17.87 1.94 35.04
CA ARG A 583 18.05 0.54 35.46
C ARG A 583 16.73 -0.24 35.53
N GLN A 584 15.68 0.38 36.01
CA GLN A 584 14.38 -0.29 36.18
C GLN A 584 13.79 -0.72 34.83
N THR A 585 13.98 0.08 33.80
CA THR A 585 13.59 -0.25 32.40
C THR A 585 14.39 -1.44 31.86
N TYR A 586 15.69 -1.47 32.05
CA TYR A 586 16.52 -2.61 31.63
C TYR A 586 16.18 -3.91 32.41
N GLU A 587 15.89 -3.82 33.70
CA GLU A 587 15.41 -4.97 34.49
C GLU A 587 14.08 -5.49 33.99
N LEU A 588 13.16 -4.62 33.62
CA LEU A 588 11.90 -5.01 32.96
C LEU A 588 12.14 -5.77 31.64
N LEU A 589 12.97 -5.22 30.77
CA LEU A 589 13.33 -5.87 29.50
C LEU A 589 13.98 -7.23 29.75
N ALA A 590 14.97 -7.31 30.62
CA ALA A 590 15.67 -8.53 30.98
C ALA A 590 14.79 -9.61 31.63
N SER A 591 13.67 -9.21 32.22
CA SER A 591 12.69 -10.13 32.78
C SER A 591 11.81 -10.82 31.75
N GLY A 592 11.76 -10.33 30.50
CA GLY A 592 10.85 -10.78 29.44
C GLY A 592 9.38 -10.44 29.70
N LYS A 593 9.04 -9.59 30.69
CA LYS A 593 7.68 -9.17 31.00
C LYS A 593 7.19 -8.02 30.12
N THR A 594 7.35 -8.19 28.80
CA THR A 594 7.25 -7.15 27.80
C THR A 594 5.93 -7.15 27.01
N ASN A 595 4.83 -7.69 27.59
CA ASN A 595 3.50 -7.54 26.98
C ASN A 595 3.15 -6.06 26.79
N GLY A 596 2.72 -5.68 25.59
CA GLY A 596 2.40 -4.31 25.23
C GLY A 596 3.58 -3.37 25.00
N VAL A 597 4.82 -3.82 25.26
CA VAL A 597 6.04 -3.07 24.91
C VAL A 597 6.30 -3.20 23.41
N PHE A 598 6.58 -2.08 22.77
CA PHE A 598 6.74 -2.00 21.32
C PHE A 598 7.78 -2.98 20.78
N GLN A 599 7.41 -3.75 19.77
CA GLN A 599 8.24 -4.72 19.01
C GLN A 599 8.79 -5.92 19.82
N VAL A 600 8.66 -5.98 21.15
CA VAL A 600 9.27 -7.05 21.97
C VAL A 600 8.26 -7.91 22.74
N GLU A 601 7.01 -7.95 22.26
CA GLU A 601 5.92 -8.69 22.92
C GLU A 601 5.86 -10.18 22.53
N SER A 602 6.42 -10.59 21.38
CA SER A 602 6.34 -11.97 20.92
C SER A 602 7.09 -12.94 21.84
N ALA A 603 6.68 -14.21 21.88
CA ALA A 603 7.31 -15.23 22.73
C ALA A 603 8.81 -15.37 22.46
N GLY A 604 9.20 -15.37 21.16
CA GLY A 604 10.61 -15.48 20.79
C GLY A 604 11.45 -14.25 21.18
N MET A 605 10.88 -13.03 21.10
CA MET A 605 11.55 -11.81 21.58
C MET A 605 11.72 -11.81 23.10
N LYS A 606 10.74 -12.30 23.84
CA LYS A 606 10.84 -12.44 25.29
C LYS A 606 11.95 -13.40 25.72
N ASP A 607 12.03 -14.55 25.05
CA ASP A 607 13.11 -15.52 25.28
C ASP A 607 14.47 -14.91 24.95
N LEU A 608 14.57 -14.18 23.84
CA LEU A 608 15.79 -13.50 23.43
C LEU A 608 16.25 -12.45 24.47
N LEU A 609 15.33 -11.62 24.97
CA LEU A 609 15.64 -10.65 26.03
C LEU A 609 16.16 -11.33 27.32
N ILE A 610 15.57 -12.46 27.69
CA ILE A 610 16.02 -13.25 28.86
C ILE A 610 17.43 -13.80 28.62
N ARG A 611 17.72 -14.32 27.44
CA ARG A 611 19.07 -14.81 27.05
C ARG A 611 20.10 -13.69 27.07
N LEU A 612 19.75 -12.48 26.69
CA LEU A 612 20.61 -11.29 26.65
C LEU A 612 20.64 -10.50 27.97
N LYS A 613 20.03 -11.03 29.03
CA LYS A 613 20.01 -10.41 30.36
C LYS A 613 21.39 -9.89 30.84
N PRO A 614 22.52 -10.59 30.67
CA PRO A 614 23.82 -10.09 31.10
C PRO A 614 24.22 -8.75 30.47
N LYS A 615 23.80 -8.50 29.21
CA LYS A 615 24.04 -7.24 28.50
C LYS A 615 23.08 -6.15 28.94
N LEU A 616 21.83 -6.48 29.10
CA LEU A 616 20.82 -5.53 29.58
C LEU A 616 21.11 -5.05 30.99
N GLU A 617 21.66 -5.91 31.88
CA GLU A 617 22.12 -5.51 33.21
C GLU A 617 23.34 -4.57 33.20
N GLN A 618 24.07 -4.50 32.06
CA GLN A 618 25.14 -3.53 31.81
C GLN A 618 24.60 -2.19 31.26
N LEU A 619 23.30 -2.04 31.12
CA LEU A 619 22.60 -0.87 30.54
C LEU A 619 23.00 -0.59 29.08
N ASP A 620 23.21 -1.67 28.32
CA ASP A 620 23.67 -1.59 26.93
C ASP A 620 22.48 -1.35 25.99
N PHE A 621 22.25 -0.10 25.57
CA PHE A 621 21.18 0.29 24.69
C PHE A 621 21.33 -0.33 23.27
N GLU A 622 22.56 -0.56 22.82
CA GLU A 622 22.83 -1.17 21.50
C GLU A 622 22.15 -2.53 21.35
N VAL A 623 22.05 -3.31 22.42
CA VAL A 623 21.40 -4.62 22.43
C VAL A 623 19.95 -4.52 21.94
N ILE A 624 19.22 -3.48 22.35
CA ILE A 624 17.81 -3.28 21.93
C ILE A 624 17.75 -3.03 20.42
N SER A 625 18.62 -2.16 19.90
CA SER A 625 18.71 -1.90 18.47
C SER A 625 19.07 -3.17 17.68
N VAL A 626 20.05 -3.94 18.15
CA VAL A 626 20.50 -5.17 17.49
C VAL A 626 19.40 -6.23 17.41
N ILE A 627 18.66 -6.48 18.51
CA ILE A 627 17.60 -7.50 18.48
C ILE A 627 16.47 -7.10 17.53
N LEU A 628 16.14 -5.81 17.45
CA LEU A 628 15.14 -5.32 16.48
C LEU A 628 15.64 -5.43 15.03
N ALA A 629 16.94 -5.29 14.81
CA ALA A 629 17.55 -5.47 13.50
C ALA A 629 17.59 -6.94 13.06
N LEU A 630 17.86 -7.88 13.96
CA LEU A 630 18.14 -9.28 13.63
C LEU A 630 16.93 -10.23 13.79
N TYR A 631 15.93 -9.91 14.61
CA TYR A 631 14.79 -10.82 14.82
C TYR A 631 13.85 -10.86 13.61
N ARG A 632 14.33 -11.47 12.53
CA ARG A 632 13.63 -11.63 11.25
C ARG A 632 14.00 -13.02 10.65
N PRO A 633 13.11 -13.64 9.85
CA PRO A 633 13.36 -14.97 9.29
C PRO A 633 14.71 -15.10 8.57
N ASP A 634 15.09 -14.11 7.76
CA ASP A 634 16.31 -14.14 6.93
C ASP A 634 17.62 -13.96 7.72
N SER A 635 17.55 -13.52 8.97
CA SER A 635 18.73 -13.16 9.81
C SER A 635 18.84 -13.97 11.11
N MET A 636 18.06 -15.04 11.29
CA MET A 636 18.07 -15.85 12.51
C MET A 636 19.44 -16.48 12.81
N GLY A 637 20.20 -16.90 11.78
CA GLY A 637 21.56 -17.43 11.97
C GLY A 637 22.54 -16.37 12.51
N ALA A 638 22.44 -15.13 12.05
CA ALA A 638 23.24 -14.01 12.55
C ALA A 638 22.82 -13.61 13.98
N LEU A 639 21.53 -13.78 14.32
CA LEU A 639 21.04 -13.56 15.67
C LEU A 639 21.66 -14.54 16.66
N ASP A 640 21.75 -15.82 16.33
CA ASP A 640 22.37 -16.83 17.20
C ASP A 640 23.87 -16.57 17.37
N GLU A 641 24.57 -16.21 16.29
CA GLU A 641 25.97 -15.76 16.34
C GLU A 641 26.15 -14.56 17.30
N TYR A 642 25.28 -13.56 17.18
CA TYR A 642 25.31 -12.38 18.06
C TYR A 642 25.06 -12.74 19.53
N VAL A 643 24.07 -13.57 19.84
CA VAL A 643 23.75 -13.98 21.21
C VAL A 643 24.91 -14.72 21.81
N GLU A 644 25.56 -15.63 21.09
CA GLU A 644 26.75 -16.36 21.54
C GLU A 644 27.89 -15.39 21.89
N MET A 645 28.20 -14.46 21.00
CA MET A 645 29.24 -13.44 21.22
C MET A 645 28.91 -12.52 22.41
N ALA A 646 27.64 -12.05 22.48
CA ALA A 646 27.21 -11.13 23.54
C ALA A 646 27.17 -11.75 24.92
N THR A 647 27.10 -13.09 25.04
CA THR A 647 27.00 -13.82 26.32
C THR A 647 28.26 -14.54 26.69
N GLY A 648 29.39 -14.23 26.04
CA GLY A 648 30.73 -14.73 26.43
C GLY A 648 31.26 -15.91 25.63
N GLY A 649 30.68 -16.15 24.43
CA GLY A 649 31.20 -17.14 23.49
C GLY A 649 32.56 -16.77 22.88
N SER A 650 33.15 -17.70 22.17
CA SER A 650 34.46 -17.53 21.55
C SER A 650 34.40 -16.59 20.36
N ARG A 651 35.17 -15.52 20.39
CA ARG A 651 35.28 -14.58 19.29
C ARG A 651 35.88 -15.26 18.05
N PRO A 652 35.31 -15.06 16.83
CA PRO A 652 35.92 -15.50 15.59
C PRO A 652 37.28 -14.84 15.40
N PRO A 653 38.24 -15.48 14.67
CA PRO A 653 39.51 -14.88 14.37
C PRO A 653 39.37 -13.51 13.70
N SER A 654 40.09 -12.51 14.19
CA SER A 654 40.10 -11.17 13.58
C SER A 654 40.63 -11.22 12.16
N ILE A 655 39.90 -10.59 11.23
CA ILE A 655 40.37 -10.39 9.85
C ILE A 655 41.38 -9.26 9.81
N HIS A 656 41.08 -8.14 10.47
CA HIS A 656 41.97 -6.98 10.59
C HIS A 656 41.54 -6.10 11.77
N PRO A 657 42.47 -5.48 12.52
CA PRO A 657 42.16 -4.63 13.67
C PRO A 657 41.23 -3.46 13.36
N ASP A 658 41.35 -2.82 12.17
CA ASP A 658 40.46 -1.73 11.77
C ASP A 658 39.03 -2.22 11.54
N MET A 659 38.83 -3.47 11.09
CA MET A 659 37.51 -4.07 10.95
C MET A 659 36.92 -4.38 12.34
N ASP A 660 37.75 -4.84 13.27
CA ASP A 660 37.34 -5.06 14.66
C ASP A 660 36.83 -3.77 15.32
N GLU A 661 37.51 -2.65 15.08
CA GLU A 661 37.12 -1.35 15.61
C GLU A 661 35.71 -0.93 15.07
N ILE A 662 35.40 -1.20 13.79
CA ILE A 662 34.10 -0.93 13.21
C ILE A 662 33.00 -1.83 13.81
N LEU A 663 33.35 -3.07 14.18
CA LEU A 663 32.37 -4.07 14.65
C LEU A 663 32.27 -4.19 16.17
N LYS A 664 33.08 -3.46 16.94
CA LYS A 664 33.20 -3.64 18.41
C LYS A 664 31.88 -3.45 19.14
N ASP A 665 31.09 -2.45 18.78
CA ASP A 665 29.83 -2.08 19.43
C ASP A 665 28.74 -3.15 19.24
N THR A 666 28.86 -3.95 18.19
CA THR A 666 27.96 -5.08 17.90
C THR A 666 28.57 -6.44 18.27
N ASN A 667 29.45 -6.47 19.29
CA ASN A 667 30.14 -7.66 19.71
C ASN A 667 30.87 -8.40 18.56
N TYR A 668 31.48 -7.65 17.66
CA TYR A 668 32.21 -8.11 16.47
C TYR A 668 31.35 -8.83 15.42
N CYS A 669 30.05 -8.72 15.51
CA CYS A 669 29.12 -9.21 14.50
C CYS A 669 28.78 -8.11 13.50
N MET A 670 28.71 -8.45 12.20
CA MET A 670 28.27 -7.54 11.17
C MET A 670 26.73 -7.57 11.10
N ILE A 671 26.08 -6.46 11.48
CA ILE A 671 24.63 -6.34 11.66
C ILE A 671 24.04 -5.22 10.83
N TYR A 672 24.75 -4.08 10.78
CA TYR A 672 24.25 -2.87 10.15
C TYR A 672 24.83 -2.63 8.75
N GLN A 673 24.02 -2.07 7.89
CA GLN A 673 24.44 -1.62 6.56
C GLN A 673 25.53 -0.55 6.65
N GLU A 674 25.46 0.30 7.67
CA GLU A 674 26.43 1.34 7.97
C GLU A 674 27.83 0.74 8.25
N GLN A 675 27.92 -0.39 8.92
CA GLN A 675 29.20 -1.10 9.14
C GLN A 675 29.80 -1.58 7.81
N LEU A 676 28.96 -2.08 6.89
CA LEU A 676 29.41 -2.41 5.53
C LEU A 676 29.96 -1.17 4.81
N LEU A 677 29.25 -0.02 4.91
CA LEU A 677 29.70 1.23 4.31
C LEU A 677 31.06 1.68 4.87
N ASP A 678 31.24 1.60 6.19
CA ASP A 678 32.50 1.93 6.87
C ASP A 678 33.65 1.01 6.44
N ILE A 679 33.40 -0.30 6.32
CA ILE A 679 34.40 -1.28 5.86
C ILE A 679 34.79 -0.99 4.40
N VAL A 680 33.84 -0.81 3.51
CA VAL A 680 34.10 -0.51 2.08
C VAL A 680 34.86 0.80 1.93
N LYS A 681 34.50 1.82 2.69
CA LYS A 681 35.21 3.11 2.71
C LYS A 681 36.63 2.96 3.25
N LYS A 682 36.80 2.30 4.39
CA LYS A 682 38.11 2.14 5.06
C LYS A 682 39.09 1.34 4.22
N PHE A 683 38.66 0.18 3.71
CA PHE A 683 39.53 -0.75 3.03
C PHE A 683 39.56 -0.54 1.52
N GLY A 684 38.41 -0.23 0.88
CA GLY A 684 38.29 0.01 -0.55
C GLY A 684 38.59 1.44 -0.98
N GLY A 685 38.69 2.41 -0.03
CA GLY A 685 38.93 3.82 -0.35
C GLY A 685 37.77 4.54 -1.02
N ARG A 686 36.59 3.92 -1.07
CA ARG A 686 35.40 4.53 -1.68
C ARG A 686 34.86 5.67 -0.82
N THR A 687 34.09 6.57 -1.45
CA THR A 687 33.20 7.48 -0.75
C THR A 687 32.04 6.71 -0.08
N TYR A 688 31.33 7.29 0.85
CA TYR A 688 30.10 6.68 1.37
C TYR A 688 29.05 6.45 0.27
N GLY A 689 28.99 7.35 -0.72
CA GLY A 689 28.13 7.21 -1.88
C GLY A 689 28.46 5.96 -2.70
N GLY A 690 29.74 5.78 -3.04
CA GLY A 690 30.23 4.58 -3.74
C GLY A 690 30.06 3.29 -2.93
N ALA A 691 30.22 3.35 -1.60
CA ALA A 691 29.96 2.22 -0.71
C ALA A 691 28.46 1.84 -0.67
N ASP A 692 27.53 2.81 -0.72
CA ASP A 692 26.08 2.52 -0.81
C ASP A 692 25.68 1.86 -2.14
N LEU A 693 26.35 2.21 -3.22
CA LEU A 693 26.16 1.51 -4.51
C LEU A 693 26.58 0.02 -4.41
N PHE A 694 27.71 -0.27 -3.77
CA PHE A 694 28.15 -1.65 -3.49
C PHE A 694 27.12 -2.40 -2.63
N ARG A 695 26.65 -1.80 -1.54
CA ARG A 695 25.61 -2.37 -0.68
C ARG A 695 24.34 -2.73 -1.44
N LYS A 696 23.89 -1.86 -2.37
CA LYS A 696 22.72 -2.11 -3.21
C LYS A 696 22.90 -3.26 -4.17
N ALA A 697 24.09 -3.39 -4.74
CA ALA A 697 24.41 -4.50 -5.63
C ALA A 697 24.27 -5.84 -4.90
N ILE A 698 24.78 -5.93 -3.67
CA ILE A 698 24.64 -7.13 -2.83
C ILE A 698 23.17 -7.35 -2.44
N GLY A 699 22.46 -6.29 -2.04
CA GLY A 699 21.07 -6.37 -1.60
C GLY A 699 20.11 -6.86 -2.68
N LYS A 700 20.40 -6.66 -3.97
CA LYS A 700 19.62 -7.19 -5.10
C LYS A 700 19.71 -8.72 -5.24
N LYS A 701 20.66 -9.37 -4.57
CA LYS A 701 20.90 -10.83 -4.61
C LYS A 701 21.11 -11.41 -6.03
N ILE A 702 21.53 -10.57 -7.00
CA ILE A 702 21.86 -11.00 -8.38
C ILE A 702 23.29 -11.53 -8.37
N VAL A 703 23.44 -12.83 -8.50
CA VAL A 703 24.73 -13.54 -8.32
C VAL A 703 25.85 -12.95 -9.17
N GLU A 704 25.60 -12.64 -10.43
CA GLU A 704 26.61 -12.08 -11.33
C GLU A 704 27.05 -10.67 -10.92
N LEU A 705 26.09 -9.83 -10.49
CA LEU A 705 26.39 -8.48 -10.04
C LEU A 705 27.20 -8.50 -8.73
N VAL A 706 26.83 -9.37 -7.79
CA VAL A 706 27.56 -9.55 -6.52
C VAL A 706 29.00 -10.00 -6.80
N LYS A 707 29.21 -10.99 -7.66
CA LYS A 707 30.55 -11.45 -8.03
C LYS A 707 31.40 -10.33 -8.64
N LYS A 708 30.85 -9.59 -9.60
CA LYS A 708 31.53 -8.47 -10.25
C LYS A 708 31.96 -7.39 -9.26
N GLU A 709 31.02 -6.93 -8.43
CA GLU A 709 31.31 -5.88 -7.43
C GLU A 709 32.31 -6.33 -6.37
N SER A 710 32.24 -7.61 -5.95
CA SER A 710 33.19 -8.18 -5.00
C SER A 710 34.59 -8.28 -5.57
N GLU A 711 34.74 -8.57 -6.86
CA GLU A 711 36.05 -8.59 -7.55
C GLU A 711 36.65 -7.19 -7.68
N ILE A 712 35.82 -6.20 -8.00
CA ILE A 712 36.25 -4.79 -8.03
C ILE A 712 36.76 -4.39 -6.64
N LEU A 713 35.97 -4.67 -5.57
CA LEU A 713 36.35 -4.33 -4.21
C LEU A 713 37.66 -5.02 -3.77
N ARG A 714 37.90 -6.29 -4.15
CA ARG A 714 39.16 -6.98 -3.85
C ARG A 714 40.36 -6.23 -4.42
N ASN A 715 40.26 -5.78 -5.66
CA ASN A 715 41.34 -5.04 -6.32
C ASN A 715 41.56 -3.68 -5.63
N GLU A 716 40.50 -2.95 -5.32
CA GLU A 716 40.57 -1.66 -4.61
C GLU A 716 41.24 -1.81 -3.24
N ILE A 717 40.92 -2.87 -2.48
CA ILE A 717 41.53 -3.15 -1.18
C ILE A 717 43.04 -3.40 -1.37
N VAL A 718 43.45 -4.15 -2.39
CA VAL A 718 44.86 -4.40 -2.70
C VAL A 718 45.59 -3.11 -3.11
N ASP A 719 44.93 -2.29 -3.96
CA ASP A 719 45.47 -0.99 -4.39
C ASP A 719 45.65 0.00 -3.24
N ASN A 720 44.82 -0.11 -2.19
CA ASN A 720 44.97 0.64 -0.94
C ASN A 720 46.05 0.07 0.03
N GLY A 721 46.83 -0.91 -0.42
CA GLY A 721 48.01 -1.41 0.31
C GLY A 721 47.72 -2.57 1.26
N TYR A 722 46.55 -3.19 1.23
CA TYR A 722 46.27 -4.39 2.02
C TYR A 722 46.69 -5.66 1.26
N SER A 723 47.02 -6.74 2.00
CA SER A 723 47.36 -8.00 1.35
C SER A 723 46.17 -8.63 0.61
N LYS A 724 46.44 -9.39 -0.45
CA LYS A 724 45.44 -10.14 -1.20
C LYS A 724 44.63 -11.11 -0.32
N GLU A 725 45.23 -11.65 0.73
CA GLU A 725 44.55 -12.51 1.68
C GLU A 725 43.50 -11.75 2.49
N ILE A 726 43.85 -10.56 3.00
CA ILE A 726 42.89 -9.66 3.70
C ILE A 726 41.80 -9.23 2.75
N ALA A 727 42.12 -8.83 1.51
CA ALA A 727 41.16 -8.42 0.49
C ALA A 727 40.11 -9.51 0.20
N ASN A 728 40.57 -10.76 0.05
CA ASN A 728 39.67 -11.90 -0.15
C ASN A 728 38.77 -12.13 1.05
N LYS A 729 39.30 -12.18 2.27
CA LYS A 729 38.51 -12.40 3.48
C LYS A 729 37.46 -11.34 3.70
N ILE A 730 37.77 -10.05 3.48
CA ILE A 730 36.82 -8.94 3.63
C ILE A 730 35.72 -9.04 2.55
N ALA A 731 36.09 -9.21 1.28
CA ALA A 731 35.11 -9.28 0.21
C ALA A 731 34.18 -10.50 0.34
N ASP A 732 34.71 -11.64 0.78
CA ASP A 732 33.92 -12.86 1.01
C ASP A 732 32.95 -12.66 2.21
N GLU A 733 33.41 -12.06 3.30
CA GLU A 733 32.59 -11.73 4.46
C GLU A 733 31.43 -10.78 4.09
N LEU A 734 31.73 -9.68 3.36
CA LEU A 734 30.72 -8.73 2.90
C LEU A 734 29.71 -9.37 1.94
N SER A 735 30.18 -10.24 1.05
CA SER A 735 29.30 -10.92 0.08
C SER A 735 28.38 -11.93 0.74
N SER A 736 28.86 -12.65 1.76
CA SER A 736 28.08 -13.65 2.49
C SER A 736 27.06 -13.02 3.44
N LYS A 737 27.43 -11.96 4.14
CA LYS A 737 26.63 -11.33 5.20
C LYS A 737 25.82 -10.13 4.70
N GLY A 738 26.21 -9.47 3.60
CA GLY A 738 25.59 -8.22 3.11
C GLY A 738 24.08 -8.30 2.80
N GLY A 739 23.58 -9.51 2.53
CA GLY A 739 22.18 -9.72 2.13
C GLY A 739 21.16 -9.62 3.27
N TYR A 740 21.55 -9.68 4.54
CA TYR A 740 20.66 -9.57 5.70
C TYR A 740 20.91 -8.35 6.58
N LEU A 741 21.91 -7.53 6.28
CA LEU A 741 22.21 -6.34 7.05
C LEU A 741 21.04 -5.37 7.13
N PHE A 742 20.91 -4.72 8.28
CA PHE A 742 19.80 -3.82 8.57
C PHE A 742 20.22 -2.35 8.60
N ASN A 743 19.28 -1.44 8.38
CA ASN A 743 19.53 0.00 8.52
C ASN A 743 19.63 0.37 10.00
N LYS A 744 20.80 0.87 10.44
CA LYS A 744 21.06 1.28 11.83
C LYS A 744 20.14 2.42 12.26
N SER A 745 19.94 3.41 11.39
CA SER A 745 19.07 4.57 11.66
C SER A 745 17.63 4.13 11.99
N HIS A 746 17.05 3.21 11.20
CA HIS A 746 15.73 2.65 11.46
C HIS A 746 15.67 1.90 12.78
N SER A 747 16.65 1.02 13.02
CA SER A 747 16.71 0.18 14.22
C SER A 747 16.80 1.02 15.48
N TYR A 748 17.61 2.07 15.47
CA TYR A 748 17.75 2.99 16.60
C TYR A 748 16.47 3.77 16.89
N SER A 749 15.80 4.29 15.87
CA SER A 749 14.53 4.97 16.05
C SER A 749 13.49 4.09 16.73
N TYR A 750 13.44 2.82 16.34
CA TYR A 750 12.51 1.84 16.92
C TYR A 750 12.96 1.36 18.30
N ALA A 751 14.27 1.29 18.56
CA ALA A 751 14.82 0.97 19.89
C ALA A 751 14.43 2.06 20.91
N VAL A 752 14.43 3.34 20.51
CA VAL A 752 13.99 4.43 21.40
C VAL A 752 12.52 4.29 21.76
N LEU A 753 11.62 4.01 20.79
CA LEU A 753 10.20 3.81 21.06
C LEU A 753 9.97 2.52 21.91
N CYS A 754 10.75 1.47 21.66
CA CYS A 754 10.73 0.26 22.49
C CYS A 754 11.10 0.58 23.94
N PHE A 755 12.18 1.33 24.13
CA PHE A 755 12.67 1.73 25.45
C PHE A 755 11.68 2.67 26.17
N GLU A 756 11.13 3.65 25.45
CA GLU A 756 10.11 4.59 25.97
C GLU A 756 8.85 3.84 26.46
N THR A 757 8.36 2.89 25.71
CA THR A 757 7.20 2.07 26.10
C THR A 757 7.52 1.14 27.28
N ALA A 758 8.75 0.61 27.33
CA ALA A 758 9.23 -0.18 28.46
C ALA A 758 9.36 0.69 29.74
N TRP A 759 9.87 1.91 29.61
CA TRP A 759 10.00 2.87 30.71
C TRP A 759 8.64 3.25 31.29
N PHE A 760 7.67 3.58 30.47
CA PHE A 760 6.29 3.83 30.95
C PHE A 760 5.72 2.62 31.68
N LYS A 761 5.95 1.42 31.17
CA LYS A 761 5.49 0.19 31.84
C LYS A 761 6.19 -0.04 33.18
N ALA A 762 7.49 0.26 33.29
CA ALA A 762 8.28 0.08 34.48
C ALA A 762 7.88 1.09 35.58
N HIS A 763 7.75 2.37 35.23
CA HIS A 763 7.55 3.45 36.19
C HIS A 763 6.07 3.78 36.45
N TYR A 764 5.21 3.64 35.43
CA TYR A 764 3.80 4.01 35.49
C TYR A 764 2.87 2.88 35.03
N PRO A 765 3.00 1.66 35.60
CA PRO A 765 2.27 0.49 35.10
C PRO A 765 0.75 0.66 35.07
N THR A 766 0.16 1.39 36.02
CA THR A 766 -1.29 1.64 36.04
C THR A 766 -1.77 2.38 34.80
N TYR A 767 -1.10 3.45 34.43
CA TYR A 767 -1.42 4.25 33.22
C TYR A 767 -1.07 3.52 31.95
N PHE A 768 0.05 2.78 31.94
CA PHE A 768 0.44 1.93 30.82
C PHE A 768 -0.65 0.87 30.53
N PHE A 769 -1.11 0.14 31.52
CA PHE A 769 -2.15 -0.87 31.33
C PHE A 769 -3.51 -0.24 30.98
N LYS A 770 -3.86 0.91 31.55
CA LYS A 770 -5.05 1.68 31.16
C LYS A 770 -5.04 1.99 29.65
N ALA A 771 -3.97 2.56 29.15
CA ALA A 771 -3.83 2.88 27.74
C ALA A 771 -3.80 1.61 26.84
N LEU A 772 -3.11 0.55 27.30
CA LEU A 772 -3.06 -0.73 26.60
C LEU A 772 -4.45 -1.39 26.48
N PHE A 773 -5.28 -1.30 27.52
CA PHE A 773 -6.66 -1.78 27.47
C PHE A 773 -7.50 -0.95 26.51
N ASN A 774 -7.38 0.37 26.50
CA ASN A 774 -8.09 1.25 25.57
C ASN A 774 -7.74 0.93 24.11
N GLN A 775 -6.48 0.71 23.82
CA GLN A 775 -6.01 0.33 22.47
C GLN A 775 -6.57 -1.03 21.99
N ASN A 776 -6.93 -1.91 22.93
CA ASN A 776 -7.39 -3.27 22.64
C ASN A 776 -8.82 -3.56 23.11
N LYS A 777 -9.64 -2.52 23.39
CA LYS A 777 -10.98 -2.67 23.98
C LYS A 777 -11.89 -3.64 23.23
N ASP A 778 -11.74 -3.74 21.91
CA ASP A 778 -12.55 -4.60 21.04
C ASP A 778 -12.00 -6.04 20.91
N LYS A 779 -10.89 -6.36 21.61
CA LYS A 779 -10.19 -7.65 21.53
C LYS A 779 -10.20 -8.37 22.89
N ALA A 780 -11.30 -9.02 23.24
CA ALA A 780 -11.49 -9.68 24.53
C ALA A 780 -10.34 -10.64 24.92
N GLY A 781 -9.79 -11.40 23.97
CA GLY A 781 -8.65 -12.28 24.22
C GLY A 781 -7.38 -11.54 24.63
N ALA A 782 -7.10 -10.38 24.02
CA ALA A 782 -5.96 -9.53 24.36
C ALA A 782 -6.16 -8.88 25.75
N ILE A 783 -7.34 -8.36 26.03
CA ILE A 783 -7.70 -7.79 27.34
C ILE A 783 -7.43 -8.80 28.45
N ASN A 784 -7.91 -10.04 28.32
CA ASN A 784 -7.70 -11.08 29.35
C ASN A 784 -6.21 -11.36 29.59
N LYS A 785 -5.40 -11.45 28.51
CA LYS A 785 -3.95 -11.60 28.60
C LYS A 785 -3.31 -10.45 29.38
N TYR A 786 -3.70 -9.21 29.08
CA TYR A 786 -3.12 -8.02 29.70
C TYR A 786 -3.59 -7.83 31.14
N ILE A 787 -4.80 -8.25 31.52
CA ILE A 787 -5.25 -8.26 32.92
C ILE A 787 -4.40 -9.20 33.78
N LEU A 788 -4.01 -10.37 33.24
CA LEU A 788 -3.10 -11.29 33.93
C LEU A 788 -1.71 -10.70 34.11
N ASP A 789 -1.21 -9.97 33.12
CA ASP A 789 0.08 -9.28 33.19
C ASP A 789 0.02 -8.10 34.18
N ALA A 790 -1.06 -7.30 34.18
CA ALA A 790 -1.27 -6.19 35.09
C ALA A 790 -1.21 -6.62 36.57
N LYS A 791 -1.75 -7.80 36.92
CA LYS A 791 -1.66 -8.38 38.27
C LYS A 791 -0.21 -8.63 38.70
N TYR A 792 0.68 -9.04 37.78
CA TYR A 792 2.10 -9.21 38.09
C TYR A 792 2.72 -7.87 38.52
N PHE A 793 2.34 -6.77 37.85
CA PHE A 793 2.80 -5.42 38.18
C PHE A 793 2.00 -4.79 39.35
N LYS A 794 1.21 -5.56 40.08
CA LYS A 794 0.36 -5.11 41.21
C LYS A 794 -0.68 -4.06 40.81
N VAL A 795 -1.04 -3.98 39.55
CA VAL A 795 -2.10 -3.11 39.02
C VAL A 795 -3.44 -3.77 39.24
N SER A 796 -4.30 -3.12 40.00
CA SER A 796 -5.66 -3.57 40.26
C SER A 796 -6.57 -3.12 39.11
N VAL A 797 -7.27 -4.08 38.50
CA VAL A 797 -8.29 -3.78 37.46
C VAL A 797 -9.66 -4.07 38.11
N LYS A 798 -10.47 -3.02 38.22
CA LYS A 798 -11.84 -3.11 38.78
C LYS A 798 -12.84 -3.49 37.70
N PRO A 799 -13.84 -4.31 38.01
CA PRO A 799 -14.91 -4.61 37.07
C PRO A 799 -15.69 -3.34 36.68
N PRO A 800 -16.41 -3.37 35.55
CA PRO A 800 -17.23 -2.22 35.13
C PRO A 800 -18.28 -1.90 36.18
N ASN A 801 -18.48 -0.61 36.43
CA ASN A 801 -19.44 -0.07 37.32
C ASN A 801 -20.25 1.03 36.64
N ILE A 802 -21.56 0.86 36.54
CA ILE A 802 -22.44 1.77 35.81
C ILE A 802 -22.39 3.20 36.33
N ASN A 803 -22.12 3.37 37.63
CA ASN A 803 -22.07 4.66 38.28
C ASN A 803 -20.70 5.34 38.29
N HIS A 804 -19.64 4.61 37.93
CA HIS A 804 -18.25 5.14 38.01
C HIS A 804 -17.48 4.96 36.72
N SER A 805 -17.75 3.91 35.95
CA SER A 805 -17.00 3.66 34.71
C SER A 805 -17.20 4.77 33.67
N GLY A 806 -16.13 5.20 33.10
CA GLY A 806 -16.14 6.03 31.87
C GLY A 806 -16.49 5.22 30.60
N MET A 807 -16.55 5.88 29.48
CA MET A 807 -16.71 5.20 28.19
C MET A 807 -15.53 4.24 27.96
N ASN A 808 -14.32 4.71 28.12
CA ASN A 808 -13.07 3.96 28.02
C ASN A 808 -12.56 3.58 29.42
N PHE A 809 -11.48 2.75 29.46
CA PHE A 809 -10.79 2.49 30.73
C PHE A 809 -10.21 3.79 31.29
N THR A 810 -10.33 3.97 32.60
CA THR A 810 -9.85 5.16 33.33
C THR A 810 -9.02 4.73 34.54
N VAL A 811 -8.25 5.65 35.10
CA VAL A 811 -7.58 5.44 36.40
C VAL A 811 -8.36 6.18 37.48
N ASP A 812 -8.77 5.46 38.50
CA ASP A 812 -9.39 6.00 39.68
C ASP A 812 -8.72 5.48 40.94
N ASN A 813 -8.27 6.38 41.84
CA ASN A 813 -7.55 6.04 43.07
C ASN A 813 -6.39 5.04 42.90
N GLY A 814 -5.62 5.21 41.78
CA GLY A 814 -4.47 4.35 41.46
C GLY A 814 -4.82 2.96 40.91
N GLN A 815 -6.09 2.71 40.61
CA GLN A 815 -6.60 1.48 40.03
C GLN A 815 -7.19 1.71 38.66
N VAL A 816 -7.10 0.71 37.78
CA VAL A 816 -7.76 0.79 36.45
C VAL A 816 -9.24 0.39 36.60
N LEU A 817 -10.13 1.26 36.15
CA LEU A 817 -11.56 1.00 36.13
C LEU A 817 -11.96 0.59 34.70
N PHE A 818 -12.69 -0.51 34.58
CA PHE A 818 -13.12 -1.07 33.30
C PHE A 818 -14.09 -0.12 32.57
N GLY A 819 -13.82 0.15 31.25
CA GLY A 819 -14.66 1.03 30.44
C GLY A 819 -15.98 0.37 30.02
N LEU A 820 -17.06 1.15 29.91
CA LEU A 820 -18.36 0.64 29.49
C LEU A 820 -18.37 0.14 28.07
N SER A 821 -17.69 0.83 27.15
CA SER A 821 -17.62 0.45 25.72
C SER A 821 -16.85 -0.85 25.43
N ALA A 822 -16.07 -1.35 26.38
CA ALA A 822 -15.35 -2.61 26.26
C ALA A 822 -16.21 -3.84 26.68
N ILE A 823 -17.45 -3.62 27.12
CA ILE A 823 -18.39 -4.68 27.46
C ILE A 823 -19.10 -5.14 26.19
N SER A 824 -19.08 -6.45 25.93
CA SER A 824 -19.77 -7.01 24.75
C SER A 824 -21.25 -6.62 24.75
N GLY A 825 -21.71 -6.02 23.65
CA GLY A 825 -23.08 -5.53 23.49
C GLY A 825 -23.33 -4.09 23.97
N ILE A 826 -22.32 -3.44 24.57
CA ILE A 826 -22.40 -2.02 24.95
C ILE A 826 -21.47 -1.23 24.05
N GLY A 827 -22.00 -0.68 22.96
CA GLY A 827 -21.24 0.18 22.06
C GLY A 827 -21.05 1.60 22.61
N GLU A 828 -20.30 2.43 21.87
CA GLU A 828 -20.01 3.82 22.27
C GLU A 828 -21.27 4.66 22.45
N SER A 829 -22.27 4.51 21.56
CA SER A 829 -23.53 5.25 21.65
C SER A 829 -24.29 4.95 22.96
N LEU A 830 -24.42 3.66 23.34
CA LEU A 830 -25.10 3.28 24.58
C LEU A 830 -24.28 3.68 25.81
N SER A 831 -22.96 3.55 25.75
CA SER A 831 -22.06 4.03 26.81
C SER A 831 -22.24 5.52 27.09
N LYS A 832 -22.37 6.31 26.01
CA LYS A 832 -22.60 7.76 26.08
C LYS A 832 -23.93 8.08 26.75
N GLN A 833 -25.01 7.40 26.36
CA GLN A 833 -26.34 7.55 26.99
C GLN A 833 -26.34 7.21 28.49
N ILE A 834 -25.64 6.13 28.85
CA ILE A 834 -25.49 5.75 30.27
C ILE A 834 -24.78 6.84 31.08
N ILE A 835 -23.73 7.42 30.55
CA ILE A 835 -22.94 8.47 31.18
C ILE A 835 -23.78 9.75 31.30
N GLU A 836 -24.43 10.18 30.23
CA GLU A 836 -25.31 11.36 30.21
C GLU A 836 -26.47 11.24 31.21
N GLU A 837 -27.10 10.06 31.25
CA GLU A 837 -28.18 9.79 32.21
C GLU A 837 -27.69 9.90 33.66
N ARG A 838 -26.53 9.32 33.95
CA ARG A 838 -25.88 9.40 35.25
C ARG A 838 -25.54 10.84 35.67
N GLU A 839 -25.05 11.64 34.75
CA GLU A 839 -24.65 13.04 34.98
C GLU A 839 -25.88 13.95 35.22
N ASN A 840 -26.95 13.72 34.48
CA ASN A 840 -28.18 14.54 34.56
C ASN A 840 -29.09 14.14 35.72
N ASN A 841 -29.23 12.83 36.01
CA ASN A 841 -30.24 12.31 36.89
C ASN A 841 -29.65 11.61 38.14
N GLY A 842 -28.34 11.62 38.32
CA GLY A 842 -27.62 11.00 39.43
C GLY A 842 -27.41 9.49 39.26
N THR A 843 -27.29 8.75 40.32
CA THR A 843 -26.94 7.34 40.35
C THR A 843 -27.90 6.49 39.51
N VAL A 844 -27.40 5.81 38.48
CA VAL A 844 -28.16 4.91 37.61
C VAL A 844 -28.58 3.68 38.40
N SER A 845 -29.91 3.40 38.46
CA SER A 845 -30.45 2.19 39.06
C SER A 845 -30.92 1.19 38.00
N TYR A 846 -31.16 -0.06 38.41
CA TYR A 846 -31.70 -1.10 37.54
C TYR A 846 -33.04 -0.70 36.88
N THR A 847 -33.83 0.12 37.58
CA THR A 847 -35.11 0.63 37.08
C THR A 847 -34.94 1.57 35.87
N HIS A 848 -33.91 2.40 35.86
CA HIS A 848 -33.60 3.30 34.73
C HIS A 848 -33.16 2.54 33.51
N LEU A 849 -32.32 1.49 33.65
CA LEU A 849 -31.89 0.63 32.54
C LEU A 849 -33.04 -0.09 31.86
N ARG A 850 -34.04 -0.55 32.63
CA ARG A 850 -35.21 -1.27 32.10
C ARG A 850 -36.15 -0.37 31.27
N ALA A 851 -36.16 0.92 31.54
CA ALA A 851 -36.98 1.87 30.81
C ALA A 851 -36.50 2.09 29.37
N HIS A 852 -35.26 1.83 29.08
CA HIS A 852 -34.66 1.94 27.73
C HIS A 852 -34.73 0.65 26.89
N GLU A 853 -35.10 -0.51 27.49
CA GLU A 853 -35.34 -1.77 26.76
C GLU A 853 -36.68 -1.81 25.98
N THR A 854 -37.53 -0.85 26.20
CA THR A 854 -38.83 -0.71 25.51
C THR A 854 -38.85 0.45 24.54
#